data_cf36c4b88c0520993e58620a003bdf87
#
_entry.id   cf36c4b88c0520993e58620a003bdf87
#
_cell.length_a   1.000
_cell.length_b   1.000
_cell.length_c   1.000
_cell.angle_alpha   90.00
_cell.angle_beta   90.00
_cell.angle_gamma   90.00
#
_symmetry.space_group_name_H-M   'P 1'
#
loop_
_entity.id
_entity.type
_entity.pdbx_description
1 polymer ?
#
loop_
_entity_poly.entity_id
_entity_poly.type
_entity_poly.pdbx_seq_one_letter_code
_entity_poly.pdbx_strand_id
1 'polypeptide(L)'
;MRRALLAVLLAPPLAAALLSLPLAAGTGMSAAAVGPLPDKSDQVVQYAIKVRLDSSSKQLVGTERLTWTNPSGDTVGELWFHTYLNAFKNTRTTFVKESGGQLRGDTMVSDSWGWIDVTSIRTAAGTDLTKQLVFAQPDDGNRDDQTVARLPLPEPVPPGGSVTLDIAFTAQLPRVFARTGFKNNFFLVGQWFPKLGVYEPAGLRGRAAGGWNCHQFHANSEFYANFGAYRVEITAPSTFVIGATGERKHEHTNGDGTTTYTYEQSDVHDFAWTADPNFVVVSAKFSAAQDVTPAEYQRVAQLLGRSLDEVTLSDVDITVLMQPEHLAQSARHVQAARDGLKWFGLWYGRYPYKTLTVVDPAYGAGGAGGMEYPTLITAGTSVLFNQWPLDRIRAPEAVTIHEFGHQYWYAMVANNEFEEAWLDEGINSYSTGKVMEAVYGPSSSMLEFLGLKMGEVDTLRMGNSPNAKFNRIIANAWSYTPSGAYGFYAYQKPEMVLRTLENFVGEQTMARVMRTFHERWRYKHPRSEDFFAVVNEVTGRDFTWYFDQVMRGTDVVDYEIGAAGSVRVAEPRGVIDSAKGRQLVTDADAAKRERQAEEQKTAKYDTTVVVRRRGEVYFPVEVAFRFAGRPVERLTWDGRDRTKTFTFVRAEKLEWVDIDPDRKVLLDVNWLNNGRRLQGDSRPAASWASRWMFLVQTLLSTVGLL
;
A
#
# COMPACT_ATOMS: atom_id res chain seq x y z
N MET A 1 -36.09 -29.75 -38.99
CA MET A 1 -35.91 -30.05 -40.42
C MET A 1 -34.86 -29.10 -41.01
N ARG A 2 -33.80 -29.71 -41.58
CA ARG A 2 -32.86 -29.26 -42.63
C ARG A 2 -32.17 -27.88 -42.46
N ARG A 3 -30.82 -27.85 -42.16
CA ARG A 3 -29.64 -28.02 -43.05
C ARG A 3 -29.62 -26.96 -44.16
N ALA A 4 -28.61 -26.10 -44.34
CA ALA A 4 -27.26 -26.32 -44.86
C ALA A 4 -26.52 -24.95 -44.88
N LEU A 5 -25.31 -24.91 -44.59
CA LEU A 5 -24.00 -25.08 -45.29
C LEU A 5 -23.36 -23.80 -45.78
N LEU A 6 -22.25 -23.51 -45.17
CA LEU A 6 -20.87 -23.17 -45.66
C LEU A 6 -20.70 -22.41 -46.97
N ALA A 7 -19.94 -21.33 -46.94
CA ALA A 7 -18.94 -21.01 -47.96
C ALA A 7 -17.78 -20.18 -47.34
N VAL A 8 -16.59 -20.77 -47.38
CA VAL A 8 -15.28 -20.19 -47.10
C VAL A 8 -14.80 -19.48 -48.37
N LEU A 9 -14.30 -18.25 -48.28
CA LEU A 9 -13.47 -17.65 -49.34
C LEU A 9 -12.20 -17.04 -48.69
N LEU A 10 -11.09 -17.65 -49.08
CA LEU A 10 -9.71 -17.22 -48.87
C LEU A 10 -9.37 -16.00 -49.74
N ALA A 11 -8.65 -15.03 -49.20
CA ALA A 11 -7.86 -14.06 -49.95
C ALA A 11 -6.48 -13.87 -49.29
N PRO A 12 -5.40 -13.67 -50.06
CA PRO A 12 -4.02 -13.84 -49.62
C PRO A 12 -3.42 -12.60 -48.93
N PRO A 13 -2.29 -12.73 -48.23
CA PRO A 13 -1.67 -11.63 -47.49
C PRO A 13 -0.80 -10.74 -48.39
N LEU A 14 -0.99 -9.42 -48.29
CA LEU A 14 -0.06 -8.43 -48.83
C LEU A 14 1.12 -8.29 -47.85
N ALA A 15 2.32 -8.58 -48.32
CA ALA A 15 3.57 -8.32 -47.65
C ALA A 15 3.89 -6.81 -47.69
N ALA A 16 3.94 -6.15 -46.55
CA ALA A 16 4.48 -4.81 -46.42
C ALA A 16 5.95 -4.91 -46.01
N ALA A 17 6.85 -4.44 -46.86
CA ALA A 17 8.26 -4.34 -46.62
C ALA A 17 8.54 -3.21 -45.61
N LEU A 18 9.07 -3.56 -44.45
CA LEU A 18 9.60 -2.62 -43.47
C LEU A 18 11.07 -2.34 -43.80
N LEU A 19 11.36 -1.10 -44.16
CA LEU A 19 12.71 -0.54 -44.24
C LEU A 19 13.31 -0.48 -42.83
N SER A 20 14.34 -1.26 -42.60
CA SER A 20 15.15 -1.22 -41.38
C SER A 20 16.20 -0.11 -41.47
N LEU A 21 16.08 0.90 -40.62
CA LEU A 21 17.17 1.82 -40.29
C LEU A 21 17.97 1.25 -39.11
N PRO A 22 19.32 1.30 -39.13
CA PRO A 22 20.11 0.79 -38.03
C PRO A 22 20.05 1.73 -36.83
N LEU A 23 19.55 1.23 -35.67
CA LEU A 23 19.74 1.89 -34.39
C LEU A 23 21.19 1.69 -33.95
N ALA A 24 21.85 2.78 -33.60
CA ALA A 24 23.16 2.78 -32.97
C ALA A 24 23.09 2.01 -31.64
N ALA A 25 24.00 1.04 -31.50
CA ALA A 25 24.17 0.26 -30.29
C ALA A 25 24.69 1.15 -29.15
N GLY A 26 23.81 1.53 -28.23
CA GLY A 26 24.20 2.00 -26.91
C GLY A 26 24.79 0.82 -26.13
N THR A 27 25.97 1.02 -25.56
CA THR A 27 26.67 0.06 -24.70
C THR A 27 25.81 -0.28 -23.49
N GLY A 28 25.03 -1.37 -23.60
CA GLY A 28 24.25 -1.90 -22.50
C GLY A 28 25.20 -2.42 -21.42
N MET A 29 25.10 -1.87 -20.22
CA MET A 29 25.58 -2.54 -19.03
C MET A 29 24.85 -3.89 -18.94
N SER A 30 25.61 -4.96 -19.09
CA SER A 30 25.12 -6.32 -18.86
C SER A 30 24.59 -6.40 -17.44
N ALA A 31 23.27 -6.53 -17.31
CA ALA A 31 22.69 -6.94 -16.04
C ALA A 31 23.26 -8.31 -15.70
N ALA A 32 24.04 -8.40 -14.64
CA ALA A 32 24.49 -9.67 -14.11
C ALA A 32 23.26 -10.55 -13.92
N ALA A 33 23.27 -11.75 -14.48
CA ALA A 33 22.20 -12.71 -14.30
C ALA A 33 22.04 -12.96 -12.79
N VAL A 34 20.97 -12.43 -12.23
CA VAL A 34 20.64 -12.64 -10.81
C VAL A 34 20.31 -14.11 -10.66
N GLY A 35 21.11 -14.85 -9.90
CA GLY A 35 20.87 -16.26 -9.58
C GLY A 35 19.52 -16.44 -8.86
N PRO A 36 19.06 -17.68 -8.70
CA PRO A 36 17.82 -17.93 -7.97
C PRO A 36 17.91 -17.33 -6.57
N LEU A 37 16.86 -16.59 -6.18
CA LEU A 37 16.81 -15.88 -4.91
C LEU A 37 16.89 -16.85 -3.73
N PRO A 38 17.58 -16.47 -2.64
CA PRO A 38 17.65 -17.30 -1.45
C PRO A 38 16.24 -17.50 -0.88
N ASP A 39 15.91 -18.74 -0.53
CA ASP A 39 14.68 -19.08 0.19
C ASP A 39 14.68 -18.57 1.64
N LYS A 40 15.83 -18.05 2.11
CA LYS A 40 16.08 -17.57 3.48
C LYS A 40 16.91 -16.30 3.46
N SER A 41 16.82 -15.54 4.56
CA SER A 41 17.65 -14.36 4.79
C SER A 41 19.09 -14.73 5.12
N ASP A 42 20.03 -13.77 5.00
CA ASP A 42 21.42 -13.93 5.43
C ASP A 42 21.56 -14.02 6.96
N GLN A 43 20.48 -13.76 7.71
CA GLN A 43 20.42 -13.81 9.18
C GLN A 43 21.61 -13.09 9.84
N VAL A 44 21.87 -11.85 9.43
CA VAL A 44 23.00 -11.05 9.91
C VAL A 44 22.93 -10.74 11.40
N VAL A 45 21.76 -10.89 12.03
CA VAL A 45 21.56 -10.75 13.48
C VAL A 45 20.98 -12.01 14.09
N GLN A 46 21.39 -12.32 15.32
CA GLN A 46 20.81 -13.39 16.12
C GLN A 46 20.52 -12.85 17.51
N TYR A 47 19.30 -13.05 17.97
CA TYR A 47 18.84 -12.62 19.28
C TYR A 47 18.41 -13.81 20.13
N ALA A 48 18.98 -13.96 21.31
CA ALA A 48 18.48 -14.83 22.37
C ALA A 48 18.08 -13.96 23.56
N ILE A 49 16.77 -13.77 23.75
CA ILE A 49 16.24 -12.81 24.73
C ILE A 49 15.47 -13.58 25.82
N LYS A 50 15.66 -13.18 27.07
CA LYS A 50 14.83 -13.60 28.20
C LYS A 50 14.19 -12.36 28.79
N VAL A 51 12.87 -12.38 28.96
CA VAL A 51 12.13 -11.26 29.51
C VAL A 51 11.11 -11.73 30.53
N ARG A 52 10.97 -10.97 31.62
CA ARG A 52 9.95 -11.15 32.64
C ARG A 52 9.05 -9.91 32.70
N LEU A 53 7.74 -10.13 32.63
CA LEU A 53 6.72 -9.10 32.82
C LEU A 53 6.34 -9.01 34.29
N ASP A 54 6.51 -7.86 34.87
CA ASP A 54 5.79 -7.46 36.09
C ASP A 54 4.50 -6.73 35.67
N SER A 55 3.39 -7.44 35.70
CA SER A 55 2.10 -6.91 35.27
C SER A 55 1.53 -5.85 36.21
N SER A 56 2.03 -5.74 37.44
CA SER A 56 1.61 -4.74 38.43
C SER A 56 2.28 -3.38 38.20
N SER A 57 3.61 -3.37 38.05
CA SER A 57 4.40 -2.18 37.78
C SER A 57 4.45 -1.82 36.26
N LYS A 58 3.98 -2.70 35.39
CA LYS A 58 4.03 -2.56 33.92
C LYS A 58 5.47 -2.51 33.39
N GLN A 59 6.37 -3.23 34.07
CA GLN A 59 7.80 -3.26 33.77
C GLN A 59 8.21 -4.58 33.13
N LEU A 60 9.23 -4.47 32.29
CA LEU A 60 9.97 -5.59 31.73
C LEU A 60 11.38 -5.60 32.31
N VAL A 61 11.85 -6.76 32.71
CA VAL A 61 13.27 -7.01 33.04
C VAL A 61 13.78 -8.04 32.04
N GLY A 62 14.79 -7.65 31.28
CA GLY A 62 15.27 -8.49 30.18
C GLY A 62 16.79 -8.64 30.14
N THR A 63 17.21 -9.75 29.56
CA THR A 63 18.57 -9.98 29.09
C THR A 63 18.54 -10.41 27.63
N GLU A 64 19.52 -9.98 26.88
CA GLU A 64 19.65 -10.22 25.46
C GLU A 64 21.08 -10.65 25.15
N ARG A 65 21.23 -11.77 24.45
CA ARG A 65 22.47 -12.09 23.75
C ARG A 65 22.26 -11.77 22.28
N LEU A 66 22.95 -10.72 21.83
CA LEU A 66 22.98 -10.28 20.44
C LEU A 66 24.27 -10.77 19.78
N THR A 67 24.16 -11.42 18.62
CA THR A 67 25.30 -11.64 17.73
C THR A 67 25.02 -10.95 16.41
N TRP A 68 25.94 -10.08 15.98
CA TRP A 68 25.89 -9.42 14.67
C TRP A 68 27.07 -9.85 13.82
N THR A 69 26.81 -10.25 12.57
CA THR A 69 27.82 -10.55 11.57
C THR A 69 27.85 -9.40 10.57
N ASN A 70 28.99 -8.79 10.36
CA ASN A 70 29.15 -7.66 9.44
C ASN A 70 28.98 -8.12 7.97
N PRO A 71 27.85 -7.76 7.32
CA PRO A 71 27.59 -8.16 5.94
C PRO A 71 28.29 -7.25 4.90
N SER A 72 28.91 -6.16 5.37
CA SER A 72 29.49 -5.14 4.49
C SER A 72 30.94 -5.42 4.12
N GLY A 73 31.45 -4.67 3.14
CA GLY A 73 32.88 -4.65 2.81
C GLY A 73 33.71 -3.75 3.72
N ASP A 74 33.11 -3.07 4.70
CA ASP A 74 33.77 -2.11 5.57
C ASP A 74 34.21 -2.75 6.90
N THR A 75 35.21 -2.17 7.55
CA THR A 75 35.54 -2.48 8.94
C THR A 75 34.74 -1.57 9.86
N VAL A 76 33.89 -2.13 10.73
CA VAL A 76 32.91 -1.39 11.53
C VAL A 76 33.38 -1.29 12.98
N GLY A 77 33.64 -0.05 13.45
CA GLY A 77 34.20 0.24 14.80
C GLY A 77 33.18 0.56 15.87
N GLU A 78 31.90 0.65 15.54
CA GLU A 78 30.82 0.91 16.51
C GLU A 78 29.52 0.25 16.09
N LEU A 79 28.61 0.00 17.03
CA LEU A 79 27.26 -0.46 16.78
C LEU A 79 26.26 0.64 17.12
N TRP A 80 25.15 0.70 16.38
CA TRP A 80 24.05 1.63 16.64
C TRP A 80 22.77 0.86 16.97
N PHE A 81 22.06 1.35 17.99
CA PHE A 81 20.86 0.70 18.51
C PHE A 81 19.67 1.65 18.51
N HIS A 82 18.51 1.11 18.25
CA HIS A 82 17.23 1.74 18.56
C HIS A 82 16.82 1.37 19.99
N THR A 83 16.43 2.37 20.76
CA THR A 83 15.82 2.27 22.08
C THR A 83 14.45 2.95 22.05
N TYR A 84 13.56 2.42 21.20
CA TYR A 84 12.31 3.06 20.77
C TYR A 84 11.40 3.50 21.92
N LEU A 85 11.32 2.74 23.04
CA LEU A 85 10.48 3.09 24.18
C LEU A 85 10.84 4.46 24.80
N ASN A 86 12.07 4.95 24.60
CA ASN A 86 12.48 6.28 25.03
C ASN A 86 11.75 7.43 24.32
N ALA A 87 11.06 7.16 23.20
CA ALA A 87 10.15 8.11 22.56
C ALA A 87 9.04 8.59 23.50
N PHE A 88 8.62 7.74 24.43
CA PHE A 88 7.55 7.99 25.39
C PHE A 88 8.04 8.46 26.76
N LYS A 89 9.31 8.85 26.87
CA LYS A 89 9.95 9.15 28.16
C LYS A 89 9.47 10.46 28.77
N ASN A 90 9.21 11.47 27.97
CA ASN A 90 8.73 12.78 28.41
C ASN A 90 8.22 13.64 27.23
N THR A 91 7.67 14.82 27.53
CA THR A 91 7.12 15.75 26.54
C THR A 91 8.16 16.43 25.64
N ARG A 92 9.46 16.20 25.85
CA ARG A 92 10.56 16.85 25.10
C ARG A 92 11.22 15.93 24.09
N THR A 93 10.81 14.65 24.00
CA THR A 93 11.28 13.74 22.96
C THR A 93 10.79 14.21 21.60
N THR A 94 11.48 13.85 20.54
CA THR A 94 11.12 14.16 19.15
C THR A 94 9.71 13.68 18.84
N PHE A 95 9.42 12.43 19.14
CA PHE A 95 8.08 11.84 18.93
C PHE A 95 6.94 12.63 19.58
N VAL A 96 7.08 12.99 20.86
CA VAL A 96 6.01 13.70 21.58
C VAL A 96 5.90 15.15 21.11
N LYS A 97 6.99 15.82 20.75
CA LYS A 97 6.95 17.16 20.14
C LYS A 97 6.22 17.17 18.81
N GLU A 98 6.50 16.22 17.94
CA GLU A 98 5.89 16.12 16.60
C GLU A 98 4.40 15.75 16.67
N SER A 99 4.05 14.77 17.51
CA SER A 99 2.66 14.34 17.71
C SER A 99 1.81 15.36 18.48
N GLY A 100 2.45 16.27 19.23
CA GLY A 100 1.75 17.13 20.20
C GLY A 100 1.05 16.35 21.31
N GLY A 101 1.45 15.09 21.56
CA GLY A 101 0.80 14.18 22.48
C GLY A 101 -0.54 13.62 21.98
N GLN A 102 -0.80 13.72 20.70
CA GLN A 102 -1.99 13.15 20.03
C GLN A 102 -1.59 12.41 18.76
N LEU A 103 -2.00 11.15 18.61
CA LEU A 103 -1.72 10.36 17.42
C LEU A 103 -2.83 9.34 17.17
N ARG A 104 -3.32 9.25 15.93
CA ARG A 104 -4.31 8.25 15.49
C ARG A 104 -5.56 8.15 16.37
N GLY A 105 -5.96 9.28 16.98
CA GLY A 105 -7.13 9.38 17.86
C GLY A 105 -6.85 9.10 19.33
N ASP A 106 -5.67 8.67 19.69
CA ASP A 106 -5.23 8.51 21.08
C ASP A 106 -4.54 9.77 21.60
N THR A 107 -4.64 9.98 22.91
CA THR A 107 -4.00 11.09 23.61
C THR A 107 -3.09 10.54 24.70
N MET A 108 -1.86 11.05 24.76
CA MET A 108 -0.89 10.67 25.77
C MET A 108 -1.33 11.13 27.16
N VAL A 109 -1.26 10.25 28.13
CA VAL A 109 -1.69 10.52 29.53
C VAL A 109 -0.46 10.88 30.36
N SER A 110 -0.59 11.91 31.17
CA SER A 110 0.53 12.56 31.89
C SER A 110 1.26 11.69 32.91
N ASP A 111 0.69 10.57 33.32
CA ASP A 111 1.21 9.67 34.35
C ASP A 111 1.61 8.27 33.86
N SER A 112 1.60 8.06 32.54
CA SER A 112 1.85 6.74 31.91
C SER A 112 2.97 6.81 30.86
N TRP A 113 4.14 7.20 31.32
CA TRP A 113 5.36 7.31 30.50
C TRP A 113 6.01 5.94 30.27
N GLY A 114 6.73 5.81 29.14
CA GLY A 114 7.51 4.62 28.83
C GLY A 114 8.98 4.97 28.62
N TRP A 115 9.87 4.06 28.95
CA TRP A 115 11.31 4.18 28.69
C TRP A 115 11.98 2.82 28.69
N ILE A 116 13.22 2.78 28.22
CA ILE A 116 14.11 1.63 28.31
C ILE A 116 15.49 2.10 28.79
N ASP A 117 16.02 1.43 29.79
CA ASP A 117 17.35 1.67 30.29
C ASP A 117 18.21 0.41 30.10
N VAL A 118 19.32 0.56 29.41
CA VAL A 118 20.33 -0.50 29.26
C VAL A 118 21.21 -0.47 30.53
N THR A 119 21.12 -1.52 31.33
CA THR A 119 21.76 -1.60 32.65
C THR A 119 23.16 -2.25 32.63
N SER A 120 23.44 -3.06 31.59
CA SER A 120 24.74 -3.69 31.37
C SER A 120 24.95 -4.05 29.92
N ILE A 121 26.15 -3.83 29.38
CA ILE A 121 26.61 -4.36 28.10
C ILE A 121 27.98 -4.98 28.31
N ARG A 122 28.14 -6.24 27.91
CA ARG A 122 29.42 -6.97 27.98
C ARG A 122 29.71 -7.66 26.70
N THR A 123 30.98 -7.69 26.29
CA THR A 123 31.42 -8.57 25.20
C THR A 123 31.37 -10.03 25.64
N ALA A 124 31.39 -10.98 24.70
CA ALA A 124 31.51 -12.42 25.03
C ALA A 124 32.77 -12.77 25.88
N ALA A 125 33.82 -11.96 25.80
CA ALA A 125 35.01 -12.07 26.65
C ALA A 125 34.82 -11.47 28.04
N GLY A 126 33.67 -10.87 28.34
CA GLY A 126 33.33 -10.29 29.64
C GLY A 126 33.74 -8.82 29.84
N THR A 127 34.30 -8.16 28.81
CA THR A 127 34.64 -6.72 28.88
C THR A 127 33.38 -5.89 29.02
N ASP A 128 33.33 -5.05 30.06
CA ASP A 128 32.19 -4.16 30.35
C ASP A 128 32.25 -2.91 29.46
N LEU A 129 31.23 -2.72 28.64
CA LEU A 129 31.07 -1.59 27.72
C LEU A 129 29.93 -0.64 28.14
N THR A 130 29.29 -0.88 29.27
CA THR A 130 28.07 -0.17 29.69
C THR A 130 28.21 1.35 29.65
N LYS A 131 29.36 1.86 30.15
CA LYS A 131 29.63 3.30 30.20
C LYS A 131 29.99 3.92 28.83
N GLN A 132 30.19 3.08 27.80
CA GLN A 132 30.54 3.54 26.46
C GLN A 132 29.30 3.78 25.58
N LEU A 133 28.11 3.31 26.01
CA LEU A 133 26.86 3.59 25.31
C LEU A 133 26.53 5.08 25.42
N VAL A 134 26.35 5.73 24.27
CA VAL A 134 26.09 7.17 24.18
C VAL A 134 24.86 7.38 23.28
N PHE A 135 23.89 8.17 23.73
CA PHE A 135 22.75 8.53 22.92
C PHE A 135 23.15 9.46 21.77
N ALA A 136 22.53 9.26 20.61
CA ALA A 136 22.76 10.03 19.40
C ALA A 136 21.43 10.58 18.86
N GLN A 137 21.50 11.72 18.18
CA GLN A 137 20.33 12.41 17.61
C GLN A 137 20.63 12.76 16.14
N PRO A 138 20.56 11.77 15.25
CA PRO A 138 21.00 11.93 13.86
C PRO A 138 20.13 12.85 13.02
N ASP A 139 18.83 13.02 13.35
CA ASP A 139 17.88 13.69 12.49
C ASP A 139 17.66 15.17 12.84
N ASP A 140 17.37 15.48 14.11
CA ASP A 140 16.99 16.82 14.56
C ASP A 140 17.91 17.45 15.63
N GLY A 141 18.89 16.69 16.14
CA GLY A 141 19.80 17.12 17.19
C GLY A 141 19.14 17.33 18.56
N ASN A 142 17.93 16.84 18.78
CA ASN A 142 17.19 16.99 20.03
C ASN A 142 17.79 16.14 21.15
N ARG A 143 18.58 16.76 22.02
CA ARG A 143 19.29 16.08 23.13
C ARG A 143 18.38 15.43 24.17
N ASP A 144 17.09 15.78 24.21
CA ASP A 144 16.11 15.14 25.08
C ASP A 144 15.59 13.82 24.49
N ASP A 145 15.88 13.55 23.21
CA ASP A 145 15.57 12.28 22.57
C ASP A 145 16.68 11.25 22.82
N GLN A 146 16.27 10.09 23.23
CA GLN A 146 17.15 8.96 23.57
C GLN A 146 16.72 7.68 22.84
N THR A 147 16.12 7.81 21.65
CA THR A 147 15.64 6.67 20.88
C THR A 147 16.72 6.00 20.04
N VAL A 148 17.88 6.66 19.90
CA VAL A 148 19.06 6.11 19.22
C VAL A 148 20.26 6.18 20.15
N ALA A 149 21.04 5.08 20.17
CA ALA A 149 22.29 4.99 20.91
C ALA A 149 23.40 4.38 20.06
N ARG A 150 24.64 4.79 20.30
CA ARG A 150 25.84 4.23 19.68
C ARG A 150 26.77 3.65 20.73
N LEU A 151 27.44 2.55 20.37
CA LEU A 151 28.38 1.83 21.20
C LEU A 151 29.70 1.65 20.45
N PRO A 152 30.76 2.37 20.79
CA PRO A 152 32.08 2.09 20.28
C PRO A 152 32.55 0.69 20.71
N LEU A 153 33.16 -0.03 19.78
CA LEU A 153 33.70 -1.38 20.03
C LEU A 153 35.19 -1.30 20.36
N PRO A 154 35.68 -2.10 21.33
CA PRO A 154 37.11 -2.17 21.63
C PRO A 154 37.94 -2.72 20.46
N GLU A 155 37.34 -3.61 19.68
CA GLU A 155 37.92 -4.18 18.47
C GLU A 155 36.92 -4.00 17.32
N PRO A 156 37.33 -3.33 16.22
CA PRO A 156 36.49 -3.20 15.05
C PRO A 156 36.18 -4.55 14.40
N VAL A 157 34.97 -4.68 13.85
CA VAL A 157 34.48 -5.91 13.19
C VAL A 157 34.82 -5.85 11.70
N PRO A 158 35.72 -6.71 11.20
CA PRO A 158 36.04 -6.74 9.78
C PRO A 158 34.91 -7.31 8.92
N PRO A 159 34.97 -7.17 7.59
CA PRO A 159 34.04 -7.83 6.66
C PRO A 159 33.87 -9.32 6.96
N GLY A 160 32.64 -9.79 7.09
CA GLY A 160 32.30 -11.18 7.45
C GLY A 160 32.63 -11.58 8.90
N GLY A 161 33.24 -10.68 9.69
CA GLY A 161 33.50 -10.90 11.12
C GLY A 161 32.21 -10.75 11.94
N SER A 162 32.23 -11.24 13.17
CA SER A 162 31.06 -11.16 14.08
C SER A 162 31.45 -10.60 15.44
N VAL A 163 30.48 -9.94 16.09
CA VAL A 163 30.57 -9.50 17.47
C VAL A 163 29.37 -10.03 18.25
N THR A 164 29.62 -10.50 19.48
CA THR A 164 28.56 -10.95 20.39
C THR A 164 28.56 -10.09 21.66
N LEU A 165 27.39 -9.59 22.03
CA LEU A 165 27.16 -8.80 23.21
C LEU A 165 26.12 -9.48 24.14
N ASP A 166 26.37 -9.47 25.43
CA ASP A 166 25.39 -9.76 26.47
C ASP A 166 24.90 -8.42 27.04
N ILE A 167 23.60 -8.16 26.88
CA ILE A 167 22.95 -6.90 27.25
C ILE A 167 21.90 -7.20 28.32
N ALA A 168 21.86 -6.40 29.39
CA ALA A 168 20.76 -6.41 30.34
C ALA A 168 20.04 -5.07 30.28
N PHE A 169 18.72 -5.11 30.41
CA PHE A 169 17.88 -3.91 30.31
C PHE A 169 16.66 -4.01 31.23
N THR A 170 16.13 -2.85 31.56
CA THR A 170 14.80 -2.69 32.17
C THR A 170 13.98 -1.75 31.33
N ALA A 171 12.69 -2.03 31.16
CA ALA A 171 11.80 -1.16 30.40
C ALA A 171 10.50 -0.92 31.16
N GLN A 172 10.01 0.31 31.14
CA GLN A 172 8.68 0.70 31.56
C GLN A 172 7.79 0.81 30.33
N LEU A 173 6.75 0.04 30.27
CA LEU A 173 5.77 0.16 29.19
C LEU A 173 4.93 1.42 29.40
N PRO A 174 4.71 2.24 28.36
CA PRO A 174 3.78 3.35 28.40
C PRO A 174 2.34 2.83 28.47
N ARG A 175 1.38 3.66 28.86
CA ARG A 175 0.02 3.42 28.43
C ARG A 175 -0.03 3.43 26.90
N VAL A 176 -0.79 2.52 26.28
CA VAL A 176 -0.86 2.46 24.81
C VAL A 176 -1.12 3.85 24.24
N PHE A 177 -0.19 4.26 23.38
CA PHE A 177 -0.27 5.50 22.62
C PHE A 177 0.07 5.25 21.14
N ALA A 178 1.16 4.51 20.88
CA ALA A 178 1.57 4.13 19.52
C ALA A 178 2.36 2.82 19.57
N ARG A 179 1.90 1.80 18.86
CA ARG A 179 2.60 0.54 18.54
C ARG A 179 2.96 -0.36 19.74
N THR A 180 2.92 0.14 20.97
CA THR A 180 3.36 -0.59 22.17
C THR A 180 2.71 -0.02 23.42
N GLY A 181 2.64 -0.80 24.51
CA GLY A 181 2.18 -0.35 25.80
C GLY A 181 1.15 -1.25 26.46
N PHE A 182 0.48 -0.71 27.49
CA PHE A 182 -0.56 -1.42 28.22
C PHE A 182 -1.88 -0.65 28.30
N LYS A 183 -2.96 -1.39 28.48
CA LYS A 183 -4.27 -0.88 28.90
C LYS A 183 -4.87 -1.86 29.90
N ASN A 184 -4.95 -1.45 31.17
CA ASN A 184 -5.32 -2.36 32.27
C ASN A 184 -4.38 -3.58 32.33
N ASN A 185 -4.87 -4.78 32.02
CA ASN A 185 -4.09 -6.02 31.93
C ASN A 185 -3.80 -6.48 30.51
N PHE A 186 -4.23 -5.73 29.51
CA PHE A 186 -3.79 -5.91 28.13
C PHE A 186 -2.40 -5.29 27.93
N PHE A 187 -1.52 -6.02 27.30
CA PHE A 187 -0.18 -5.59 26.91
C PHE A 187 0.05 -5.90 25.43
N LEU A 188 0.49 -4.91 24.65
CA LEU A 188 1.17 -5.12 23.38
C LEU A 188 2.62 -4.67 23.55
N VAL A 189 3.54 -5.57 23.34
CA VAL A 189 4.97 -5.37 23.62
C VAL A 189 5.73 -5.43 22.29
N GLY A 190 5.77 -4.28 21.61
CA GLY A 190 6.55 -4.05 20.41
C GLY A 190 7.70 -3.08 20.68
N GLN A 191 8.78 -3.18 19.95
CA GLN A 191 9.94 -2.28 20.00
C GLN A 191 10.55 -2.16 21.42
N TRP A 192 10.62 -3.25 22.15
CA TRP A 192 10.77 -3.32 23.60
C TRP A 192 12.18 -3.71 24.11
N PHE A 193 13.09 -4.03 23.22
CA PHE A 193 14.47 -4.41 23.52
C PHE A 193 15.44 -3.51 22.73
N PRO A 194 16.73 -3.40 23.14
CA PRO A 194 17.72 -2.67 22.37
C PRO A 194 17.94 -3.33 21.00
N LYS A 195 17.37 -2.75 19.95
CA LYS A 195 17.39 -3.32 18.60
C LYS A 195 18.53 -2.73 17.77
N LEU A 196 19.35 -3.58 17.17
CA LEU A 196 20.44 -3.15 16.30
C LEU A 196 19.90 -2.47 15.04
N GLY A 197 20.47 -1.33 14.67
CA GLY A 197 20.18 -0.62 13.41
C GLY A 197 20.71 -1.38 12.19
N VAL A 198 20.51 -0.80 11.01
CA VAL A 198 20.99 -1.37 9.75
C VAL A 198 22.27 -0.65 9.30
N TYR A 199 23.34 -1.39 9.06
CA TYR A 199 24.55 -0.86 8.44
C TYR A 199 24.41 -0.91 6.92
N GLU A 200 24.45 0.24 6.28
CA GLU A 200 24.36 0.38 4.82
C GLU A 200 25.72 0.63 4.20
N PRO A 201 26.10 -0.07 3.11
CA PRO A 201 27.38 0.14 2.44
C PRO A 201 27.44 1.47 1.67
N ALA A 202 28.64 1.90 1.32
CA ALA A 202 28.85 3.03 0.43
C ALA A 202 28.09 2.86 -0.90
N GLY A 203 27.58 3.97 -1.44
CA GLY A 203 26.80 3.99 -2.69
C GLY A 203 25.29 3.72 -2.49
N LEU A 204 24.87 3.09 -1.40
CA LEU A 204 23.45 2.91 -1.10
C LEU A 204 22.84 4.27 -0.68
N ARG A 205 21.65 4.60 -1.21
CA ARG A 205 20.93 5.88 -0.93
C ARG A 205 21.80 7.13 -1.13
N GLY A 206 22.77 7.07 -2.06
CA GLY A 206 23.69 8.19 -2.34
C GLY A 206 24.76 8.45 -1.29
N ARG A 207 24.96 7.54 -0.31
CA ARG A 207 25.99 7.66 0.72
C ARG A 207 27.38 7.58 0.11
N ALA A 208 28.26 8.53 0.45
CA ALA A 208 29.65 8.52 0.01
C ALA A 208 30.50 7.43 0.71
N ALA A 209 30.11 7.04 1.93
CA ALA A 209 30.77 6.01 2.74
C ALA A 209 29.69 5.14 3.41
N GLY A 210 30.06 3.92 3.79
CA GLY A 210 29.20 3.07 4.59
C GLY A 210 28.91 3.67 5.97
N GLY A 211 27.78 3.31 6.56
CA GLY A 211 27.39 3.81 7.87
C GLY A 211 26.06 3.25 8.33
N TRP A 212 25.78 3.44 9.62
CA TRP A 212 24.52 3.04 10.21
C TRP A 212 23.38 3.93 9.72
N ASN A 213 22.31 3.31 9.25
CA ASN A 213 21.03 3.96 9.02
C ASN A 213 20.14 3.67 10.25
N CYS A 214 20.05 4.64 11.12
CA CYS A 214 19.42 4.49 12.42
C CYS A 214 18.80 5.85 12.80
N HIS A 215 17.55 6.06 12.42
CA HIS A 215 16.80 7.29 12.65
C HIS A 215 16.20 7.33 14.06
N GLN A 216 15.94 8.55 14.56
CA GLN A 216 15.15 8.73 15.77
C GLN A 216 13.72 8.23 15.52
N PHE A 217 12.98 7.90 16.58
CA PHE A 217 11.58 7.52 16.41
C PHE A 217 10.73 8.78 16.28
N HIS A 218 10.18 8.98 15.09
CA HIS A 218 9.32 10.11 14.73
C HIS A 218 7.84 9.74 14.87
N ALA A 219 6.95 10.74 15.02
CA ALA A 219 5.51 10.52 15.13
C ALA A 219 4.89 9.90 13.88
N ASN A 220 5.41 10.24 12.70
CA ASN A 220 5.10 9.61 11.44
C ASN A 220 6.34 8.85 10.95
N SER A 221 6.61 7.70 11.51
CA SER A 221 7.60 6.74 11.05
C SER A 221 7.23 5.37 11.58
N GLU A 222 7.75 4.36 10.94
CA GLU A 222 7.70 2.99 11.43
C GLU A 222 9.14 2.50 11.67
N PHE A 223 9.56 1.33 11.23
CA PHE A 223 10.77 0.70 11.70
C PHE A 223 11.69 0.26 10.57
N TYR A 224 12.97 0.04 10.90
CA TYR A 224 13.95 -0.48 9.96
C TYR A 224 14.99 -1.33 10.70
N ALA A 225 15.11 -2.61 10.33
CA ALA A 225 16.02 -3.55 10.99
C ALA A 225 16.43 -4.68 10.05
N ASN A 226 17.56 -5.33 10.35
CA ASN A 226 18.06 -6.48 9.61
C ASN A 226 17.31 -7.76 9.92
N PHE A 227 17.22 -8.65 8.93
CA PHE A 227 16.73 -10.01 9.12
C PHE A 227 17.66 -10.84 10.01
N GLY A 228 17.03 -11.68 10.84
CA GLY A 228 17.74 -12.52 11.77
C GLY A 228 16.97 -13.71 12.27
N ALA A 229 17.50 -14.32 13.32
CA ALA A 229 16.87 -15.40 14.07
C ALA A 229 16.63 -14.95 15.51
N TYR A 230 15.45 -15.23 16.01
CA TYR A 230 15.00 -14.86 17.37
C TYR A 230 14.63 -16.11 18.14
N ARG A 231 15.18 -16.22 19.36
CA ARG A 231 14.75 -17.12 20.42
C ARG A 231 14.40 -16.31 21.65
N VAL A 232 13.13 -16.29 22.03
CA VAL A 232 12.64 -15.43 23.09
C VAL A 232 11.93 -16.27 24.16
N GLU A 233 12.39 -16.13 25.41
CA GLU A 233 11.78 -16.72 26.60
C GLU A 233 10.99 -15.63 27.34
N ILE A 234 9.65 -15.73 27.34
CA ILE A 234 8.73 -14.77 27.96
C ILE A 234 8.19 -15.37 29.25
N THR A 235 8.48 -14.74 30.37
CA THR A 235 7.92 -15.12 31.68
C THR A 235 6.84 -14.13 32.09
N ALA A 236 5.62 -14.61 32.30
CA ALA A 236 4.46 -13.80 32.68
C ALA A 236 3.60 -14.54 33.71
N PRO A 237 2.67 -13.88 34.43
CA PRO A 237 1.73 -14.56 35.30
C PRO A 237 0.98 -15.68 34.59
N SER A 238 0.83 -16.84 35.21
CA SER A 238 0.24 -18.04 34.57
C SER A 238 -1.22 -17.87 34.14
N THR A 239 -1.89 -16.82 34.60
CA THR A 239 -3.27 -16.49 34.20
C THR A 239 -3.36 -15.75 32.86
N PHE A 240 -2.21 -15.31 32.31
CA PHE A 240 -2.19 -14.55 31.04
C PHE A 240 -2.09 -15.47 29.83
N VAL A 241 -2.85 -15.15 28.81
CA VAL A 241 -2.72 -15.75 27.48
C VAL A 241 -1.65 -14.95 26.72
N ILE A 242 -0.67 -15.65 26.16
CA ILE A 242 0.46 -15.05 25.44
C ILE A 242 0.34 -15.35 23.97
N GLY A 243 0.46 -14.32 23.11
CA GLY A 243 0.71 -14.44 21.68
C GLY A 243 2.04 -13.77 21.33
N ALA A 244 2.80 -14.32 20.40
CA ALA A 244 4.09 -13.76 20.02
C ALA A 244 4.44 -14.07 18.56
N THR A 245 5.41 -13.33 18.03
CA THR A 245 6.11 -13.66 16.78
C THR A 245 6.64 -15.08 16.82
N GLY A 246 6.37 -15.86 15.78
CA GLY A 246 6.94 -17.20 15.58
C GLY A 246 6.19 -18.34 16.24
N GLU A 247 6.88 -19.47 16.32
CA GLU A 247 6.34 -20.72 16.81
C GLU A 247 6.63 -20.89 18.31
N ARG A 248 5.61 -21.20 19.12
CA ARG A 248 5.83 -21.60 20.52
C ARG A 248 6.45 -23.00 20.57
N LYS A 249 7.68 -23.08 21.07
CA LYS A 249 8.46 -24.34 21.16
C LYS A 249 8.33 -25.01 22.52
N HIS A 250 8.31 -24.24 23.61
CA HIS A 250 8.25 -24.77 24.96
C HIS A 250 7.39 -23.88 25.86
N GLU A 251 6.81 -24.53 26.90
CA GLU A 251 6.05 -23.91 27.97
C GLU A 251 6.45 -24.59 29.29
N HIS A 252 6.77 -23.79 30.30
CA HIS A 252 7.15 -24.29 31.62
C HIS A 252 6.49 -23.44 32.72
N THR A 253 5.66 -24.07 33.55
CA THR A 253 5.05 -23.43 34.70
C THR A 253 6.06 -23.38 35.86
N ASN A 254 6.34 -22.18 36.34
CA ASN A 254 7.28 -21.93 37.45
C ASN A 254 6.58 -22.11 38.79
N GLY A 255 7.34 -22.35 39.84
CA GLY A 255 6.78 -22.51 41.20
C GLY A 255 6.30 -21.21 41.84
N ASP A 256 6.48 -20.05 41.22
CA ASP A 256 6.16 -18.72 41.71
C ASP A 256 4.86 -18.10 41.12
N GLY A 257 4.02 -18.91 40.49
CA GLY A 257 2.77 -18.46 39.87
C GLY A 257 2.94 -17.83 38.51
N THR A 258 4.11 -17.99 37.89
CA THR A 258 4.39 -17.56 36.54
C THR A 258 4.60 -18.75 35.60
N THR A 259 4.47 -18.52 34.30
CA THR A 259 4.79 -19.48 33.24
C THR A 259 5.80 -18.84 32.28
N THR A 260 6.79 -19.63 31.86
CA THR A 260 7.78 -19.22 30.85
C THR A 260 7.45 -19.90 29.54
N TYR A 261 7.28 -19.10 28.49
CA TYR A 261 7.02 -19.53 27.12
C TYR A 261 8.26 -19.26 26.27
N THR A 262 8.68 -20.26 25.47
CA THR A 262 9.79 -20.07 24.51
C THR A 262 9.22 -20.02 23.11
N TYR A 263 9.49 -18.93 22.40
CA TYR A 263 9.16 -18.74 20.99
C TYR A 263 10.43 -18.68 20.15
N GLU A 264 10.37 -19.18 18.93
CA GLU A 264 11.47 -19.15 17.96
C GLU A 264 10.94 -18.78 16.59
N GLN A 265 11.67 -17.88 15.92
CA GLN A 265 11.43 -17.53 14.53
C GLN A 265 12.72 -17.09 13.85
N SER A 266 12.96 -17.63 12.65
CA SER A 266 14.04 -17.21 11.75
C SER A 266 13.48 -16.42 10.58
N ASP A 267 14.37 -15.69 9.90
CA ASP A 267 14.06 -14.93 8.69
C ASP A 267 13.03 -13.81 8.93
N VAL A 268 13.12 -13.17 10.09
CA VAL A 268 12.32 -12.01 10.49
C VAL A 268 13.23 -10.90 11.00
N HIS A 269 12.77 -9.66 10.95
CA HIS A 269 13.54 -8.49 11.37
C HIS A 269 12.99 -7.83 12.65
N ASP A 270 11.95 -8.40 13.24
CA ASP A 270 11.38 -7.93 14.50
C ASP A 270 10.78 -9.07 15.30
N PHE A 271 10.55 -8.82 16.60
CA PHE A 271 9.86 -9.73 17.50
C PHE A 271 8.97 -8.94 18.46
N ALA A 272 7.67 -9.18 18.36
CA ALA A 272 6.67 -8.62 19.25
C ALA A 272 5.85 -9.72 19.95
N TRP A 273 5.21 -9.34 21.04
CA TRP A 273 4.31 -10.23 21.77
C TRP A 273 3.19 -9.47 22.49
N THR A 274 2.16 -10.19 22.86
CA THR A 274 1.00 -9.65 23.58
C THR A 274 0.65 -10.54 24.75
N ALA A 275 0.01 -9.97 25.76
CA ALA A 275 -0.45 -10.68 26.96
C ALA A 275 -1.74 -10.07 27.49
N ASP A 276 -2.76 -10.88 27.74
CA ASP A 276 -4.00 -10.47 28.42
C ASP A 276 -4.64 -11.70 29.09
N PRO A 277 -5.08 -11.60 30.36
CA PRO A 277 -5.79 -12.70 31.03
C PRO A 277 -7.22 -12.92 30.48
N ASN A 278 -7.75 -11.95 29.74
CA ASN A 278 -9.12 -11.99 29.21
C ASN A 278 -9.21 -12.47 27.76
N PHE A 279 -8.10 -12.66 27.07
CA PHE A 279 -8.15 -13.12 25.69
C PHE A 279 -8.96 -14.41 25.52
N VAL A 280 -9.90 -14.37 24.59
CA VAL A 280 -10.57 -15.55 24.06
C VAL A 280 -9.77 -16.04 22.84
N VAL A 281 -9.21 -17.24 22.95
CA VAL A 281 -8.39 -17.86 21.90
C VAL A 281 -9.28 -18.53 20.87
N VAL A 282 -9.23 -18.10 19.62
CA VAL A 282 -9.90 -18.72 18.49
C VAL A 282 -8.84 -19.33 17.56
N SER A 283 -8.81 -20.66 17.51
CA SER A 283 -7.88 -21.39 16.65
C SER A 283 -8.55 -21.75 15.33
N ALA A 284 -7.84 -21.56 14.24
CA ALA A 284 -8.26 -21.89 12.89
C ALA A 284 -7.05 -22.36 12.07
N LYS A 285 -7.30 -22.78 10.83
CA LYS A 285 -6.25 -23.20 9.91
C LYS A 285 -6.58 -22.71 8.50
N PHE A 286 -5.59 -22.22 7.79
CA PHE A 286 -5.62 -22.14 6.34
C PHE A 286 -5.12 -23.48 5.80
N SER A 287 -5.94 -24.14 4.98
CA SER A 287 -5.58 -25.39 4.32
C SER A 287 -5.49 -25.17 2.81
N ALA A 288 -4.30 -25.24 2.27
CA ALA A 288 -4.07 -25.05 0.84
C ALA A 288 -4.94 -25.95 -0.06
N ALA A 289 -5.23 -27.17 0.42
CA ALA A 289 -6.06 -28.14 -0.31
C ALA A 289 -7.57 -27.86 -0.23
N GLN A 290 -8.03 -27.15 0.81
CA GLN A 290 -9.47 -26.87 1.03
C GLN A 290 -9.84 -25.43 0.65
N ASP A 291 -8.96 -24.47 0.91
CA ASP A 291 -9.23 -23.06 0.74
C ASP A 291 -8.91 -22.54 -0.68
N VAL A 292 -8.16 -23.34 -1.49
CA VAL A 292 -7.82 -22.97 -2.87
C VAL A 292 -8.27 -24.04 -3.84
N THR A 293 -9.06 -23.63 -4.82
CA THR A 293 -9.56 -24.57 -5.86
C THR A 293 -8.53 -24.80 -6.97
N PRO A 294 -8.55 -25.97 -7.63
CA PRO A 294 -7.69 -26.22 -8.80
C PRO A 294 -7.84 -25.16 -9.91
N ALA A 295 -9.05 -24.63 -10.08
CA ALA A 295 -9.31 -23.58 -11.08
C ALA A 295 -8.63 -22.25 -10.74
N GLU A 296 -8.54 -21.89 -9.45
CA GLU A 296 -7.82 -20.70 -8.99
C GLU A 296 -6.32 -20.86 -9.19
N TYR A 297 -5.74 -22.01 -8.86
CA TYR A 297 -4.34 -22.31 -9.15
C TYR A 297 -4.04 -22.16 -10.65
N GLN A 298 -4.86 -22.77 -11.52
CA GLN A 298 -4.69 -22.69 -12.97
C GLN A 298 -4.77 -21.25 -13.48
N ARG A 299 -5.78 -20.50 -13.04
CA ARG A 299 -5.99 -19.10 -13.45
C ARG A 299 -4.79 -18.23 -13.05
N VAL A 300 -4.28 -18.38 -11.82
CA VAL A 300 -3.16 -17.55 -11.36
C VAL A 300 -1.84 -18.00 -12.01
N ALA A 301 -1.60 -19.29 -12.19
CA ALA A 301 -0.45 -19.80 -12.93
C ALA A 301 -0.43 -19.22 -14.35
N GLN A 302 -1.59 -19.20 -15.05
CA GLN A 302 -1.72 -18.60 -16.38
C GLN A 302 -1.50 -17.08 -16.35
N LEU A 303 -2.09 -16.36 -15.38
CA LEU A 303 -1.92 -14.91 -15.21
C LEU A 303 -0.44 -14.53 -15.07
N LEU A 304 0.28 -15.27 -14.25
CA LEU A 304 1.70 -15.01 -13.95
C LEU A 304 2.66 -15.61 -14.99
N GLY A 305 2.20 -16.55 -15.82
CA GLY A 305 3.07 -17.32 -16.72
C GLY A 305 4.00 -18.27 -15.94
N ARG A 306 3.50 -18.88 -14.86
CA ARG A 306 4.22 -19.78 -13.95
C ARG A 306 3.65 -21.20 -14.01
N SER A 307 4.43 -22.16 -13.54
CA SER A 307 3.95 -23.54 -13.34
C SER A 307 3.01 -23.62 -12.13
N LEU A 308 2.24 -24.71 -12.03
CA LEU A 308 1.38 -24.95 -10.88
C LEU A 308 2.17 -25.08 -9.57
N ASP A 309 3.35 -25.71 -9.61
CA ASP A 309 4.21 -25.88 -8.45
C ASP A 309 4.69 -24.55 -7.87
N GLU A 310 4.98 -23.55 -8.72
CA GLU A 310 5.42 -22.22 -8.31
C GLU A 310 4.32 -21.37 -7.65
N VAL A 311 3.06 -21.73 -7.81
CA VAL A 311 1.91 -21.06 -7.19
C VAL A 311 1.25 -21.89 -6.08
N THR A 312 1.73 -23.11 -5.83
CA THR A 312 1.19 -23.98 -4.77
C THR A 312 1.49 -23.42 -3.38
N LEU A 313 0.46 -23.39 -2.53
CA LEU A 313 0.52 -22.84 -1.17
C LEU A 313 0.79 -23.90 -0.11
N SER A 314 1.14 -23.46 1.10
CA SER A 314 1.32 -24.28 2.29
C SER A 314 0.21 -24.02 3.31
N ASP A 315 -0.05 -25.01 4.15
CA ASP A 315 -0.96 -24.87 5.30
C ASP A 315 -0.36 -23.94 6.37
N VAL A 316 -1.22 -23.17 7.04
CA VAL A 316 -0.83 -22.22 8.10
C VAL A 316 -1.81 -22.32 9.27
N ASP A 317 -1.28 -22.43 10.48
CA ASP A 317 -2.07 -22.38 11.71
C ASP A 317 -2.37 -20.93 12.08
N ILE A 318 -3.65 -20.60 12.27
CA ILE A 318 -4.13 -19.25 12.58
C ILE A 318 -4.60 -19.23 14.03
N THR A 319 -4.10 -18.29 14.81
CA THR A 319 -4.59 -18.02 16.15
C THR A 319 -5.12 -16.59 16.19
N VAL A 320 -6.39 -16.41 16.57
CA VAL A 320 -6.98 -15.08 16.79
C VAL A 320 -7.20 -14.89 18.29
N LEU A 321 -6.57 -13.87 18.85
CA LEU A 321 -6.69 -13.49 20.26
C LEU A 321 -7.69 -12.34 20.37
N MET A 322 -8.94 -12.66 20.73
CA MET A 322 -10.05 -11.72 20.75
C MET A 322 -10.29 -11.16 22.15
N GLN A 323 -10.60 -9.88 22.22
CA GLN A 323 -11.24 -9.33 23.42
C GLN A 323 -12.68 -9.85 23.52
N PRO A 324 -13.20 -10.14 24.72
CA PRO A 324 -14.55 -10.69 24.89
C PRO A 324 -15.64 -9.86 24.22
N GLU A 325 -15.54 -8.52 24.25
CA GLU A 325 -16.49 -7.60 23.66
C GLU A 325 -16.52 -7.63 22.12
N HIS A 326 -15.43 -8.06 21.50
CA HIS A 326 -15.30 -8.16 20.03
C HIS A 326 -15.50 -9.59 19.51
N LEU A 327 -15.78 -10.57 20.35
CA LEU A 327 -15.83 -11.99 19.97
C LEU A 327 -16.75 -12.28 18.77
N ALA A 328 -17.81 -11.49 18.58
CA ALA A 328 -18.69 -11.60 17.43
C ALA A 328 -17.99 -11.33 16.07
N GLN A 329 -16.84 -10.67 16.06
CA GLN A 329 -16.04 -10.41 14.85
C GLN A 329 -15.05 -11.53 14.53
N SER A 330 -14.85 -12.50 15.41
CA SER A 330 -13.80 -13.51 15.27
C SER A 330 -13.85 -14.27 13.95
N ALA A 331 -15.05 -14.66 13.48
CA ALA A 331 -15.22 -15.34 12.20
C ALA A 331 -14.81 -14.46 11.01
N ARG A 332 -15.02 -13.15 11.10
CA ARG A 332 -14.62 -12.19 10.07
C ARG A 332 -13.10 -12.08 9.99
N HIS A 333 -12.40 -11.95 11.13
CA HIS A 333 -10.94 -11.93 11.20
C HIS A 333 -10.32 -13.24 10.70
N VAL A 334 -10.88 -14.40 11.09
CA VAL A 334 -10.41 -15.72 10.61
C VAL A 334 -10.55 -15.83 9.10
N GLN A 335 -11.71 -15.44 8.54
CA GLN A 335 -11.92 -15.52 7.09
C GLN A 335 -11.01 -14.53 6.34
N ALA A 336 -10.87 -13.32 6.83
CA ALA A 336 -9.97 -12.33 6.25
C ALA A 336 -8.49 -12.78 6.26
N ALA A 337 -8.04 -13.43 7.34
CA ALA A 337 -6.71 -14.03 7.41
C ALA A 337 -6.53 -15.15 6.37
N ARG A 338 -7.56 -16.01 6.17
CA ARG A 338 -7.54 -17.03 5.11
C ARG A 338 -7.50 -16.41 3.71
N ASP A 339 -8.30 -15.39 3.47
CA ASP A 339 -8.34 -14.68 2.19
C ASP A 339 -6.99 -14.00 1.90
N GLY A 340 -6.37 -13.39 2.91
CA GLY A 340 -5.01 -12.86 2.82
C GLY A 340 -4.00 -13.95 2.47
N LEU A 341 -3.93 -15.02 3.24
CA LEU A 341 -3.02 -16.17 3.00
C LEU A 341 -3.20 -16.74 1.58
N LYS A 342 -4.45 -16.85 1.12
CA LYS A 342 -4.78 -17.34 -0.21
C LYS A 342 -4.26 -16.41 -1.30
N TRP A 343 -4.71 -15.16 -1.33
CA TRP A 343 -4.50 -14.30 -2.48
C TRP A 343 -3.09 -13.71 -2.54
N PHE A 344 -2.53 -13.25 -1.43
CA PHE A 344 -1.11 -12.86 -1.39
C PHE A 344 -0.22 -14.05 -1.73
N GLY A 345 -0.52 -15.22 -1.19
CA GLY A 345 0.22 -16.44 -1.49
C GLY A 345 0.20 -16.82 -2.96
N LEU A 346 -0.97 -16.81 -3.59
CA LEU A 346 -1.13 -17.11 -5.00
C LEU A 346 -0.39 -16.10 -5.91
N TRP A 347 -0.49 -14.82 -5.59
CA TRP A 347 0.09 -13.78 -6.44
C TRP A 347 1.59 -13.59 -6.24
N TYR A 348 2.07 -13.59 -4.99
CA TYR A 348 3.44 -13.19 -4.66
C TYR A 348 4.33 -14.34 -4.23
N GLY A 349 3.77 -15.48 -3.85
CA GLY A 349 4.46 -16.69 -3.40
C GLY A 349 3.95 -17.17 -2.05
N ARG A 350 4.11 -18.46 -1.80
CA ARG A 350 3.62 -19.06 -0.57
C ARG A 350 4.16 -18.36 0.68
N TYR A 351 3.32 -18.21 1.68
CA TYR A 351 3.70 -17.73 3.00
C TYR A 351 4.71 -18.71 3.63
N PRO A 352 5.89 -18.26 4.06
CA PRO A 352 6.97 -19.17 4.44
C PRO A 352 6.88 -19.65 5.89
N TYR A 353 6.07 -19.00 6.72
CA TYR A 353 5.95 -19.29 8.14
C TYR A 353 4.78 -20.26 8.40
N LYS A 354 4.83 -20.99 9.54
CA LYS A 354 3.81 -21.98 9.88
C LYS A 354 2.63 -21.42 10.65
N THR A 355 2.80 -20.24 11.24
CA THR A 355 1.82 -19.63 12.15
C THR A 355 1.49 -18.22 11.75
N LEU A 356 0.27 -17.79 12.05
CA LEU A 356 -0.19 -16.41 12.01
C LEU A 356 -1.01 -16.13 13.26
N THR A 357 -0.61 -15.14 14.04
CA THR A 357 -1.37 -14.65 15.21
C THR A 357 -2.01 -13.30 14.87
N VAL A 358 -3.33 -13.21 15.04
CA VAL A 358 -4.11 -11.98 14.89
C VAL A 358 -4.56 -11.54 16.27
N VAL A 359 -4.22 -10.33 16.65
CA VAL A 359 -4.51 -9.77 17.98
C VAL A 359 -5.56 -8.68 17.87
N ASP A 360 -6.62 -8.79 18.64
CA ASP A 360 -7.62 -7.76 18.84
C ASP A 360 -7.25 -6.92 20.08
N PRO A 361 -6.85 -5.64 19.94
CA PRO A 361 -6.49 -4.78 21.06
C PRO A 361 -7.66 -4.49 21.99
N ALA A 362 -7.38 -4.31 23.28
CA ALA A 362 -8.39 -3.95 24.28
C ALA A 362 -9.05 -2.62 23.96
N TYR A 363 -10.30 -2.46 24.39
CA TYR A 363 -11.04 -1.20 24.25
C TYR A 363 -10.28 -0.03 24.85
N GLY A 364 -10.10 1.04 24.07
CA GLY A 364 -9.32 2.21 24.44
C GLY A 364 -7.79 2.00 24.41
N ALA A 365 -7.36 1.00 23.64
CA ALA A 365 -5.96 0.77 23.25
C ALA A 365 -5.80 0.89 21.72
N GLY A 366 -6.45 1.87 21.09
CA GLY A 366 -6.49 2.03 19.63
C GLY A 366 -5.11 2.17 19.01
N GLY A 367 -4.16 2.82 19.70
CA GLY A 367 -2.77 2.93 19.24
C GLY A 367 -1.99 1.61 19.17
N ALA A 368 -2.56 0.51 19.68
CA ALA A 368 -2.04 -0.85 19.50
C ALA A 368 -2.67 -1.57 18.30
N GLY A 369 -3.66 -0.99 17.64
CA GLY A 369 -4.30 -1.55 16.45
C GLY A 369 -3.57 -1.18 15.18
N GLY A 370 -3.75 -1.98 14.13
CA GLY A 370 -3.10 -1.76 12.84
C GLY A 370 -1.59 -1.83 12.95
N MET A 371 -1.05 -3.04 13.22
CA MET A 371 0.39 -3.28 13.30
C MET A 371 0.74 -4.67 12.80
N GLU A 372 1.85 -4.73 12.08
CA GLU A 372 2.22 -5.78 11.15
C GLU A 372 3.47 -6.58 11.57
N TYR A 373 3.71 -6.80 12.84
CA TYR A 373 4.87 -7.58 13.28
C TYR A 373 4.94 -8.95 12.57
N PRO A 374 6.15 -9.43 12.22
CA PRO A 374 6.28 -10.72 11.55
C PRO A 374 5.53 -11.84 12.28
N THR A 375 4.62 -12.52 11.59
CA THR A 375 3.73 -13.59 12.09
C THR A 375 2.77 -13.20 13.23
N LEU A 376 2.76 -11.95 13.68
CA LEU A 376 1.83 -11.41 14.67
C LEU A 376 1.32 -10.05 14.21
N ILE A 377 0.05 -9.96 13.88
CA ILE A 377 -0.59 -8.71 13.44
C ILE A 377 -1.65 -8.26 14.45
N THR A 378 -1.92 -6.96 14.50
CA THR A 378 -2.99 -6.43 15.34
C THR A 378 -4.10 -5.82 14.46
N ALA A 379 -5.32 -6.33 14.55
CA ALA A 379 -6.40 -6.02 13.61
C ALA A 379 -7.74 -5.71 14.29
N GLY A 380 -7.71 -5.05 15.44
CA GLY A 380 -8.91 -4.68 16.18
C GLY A 380 -9.74 -3.60 15.48
N THR A 381 -11.07 -3.70 15.63
CA THR A 381 -12.02 -2.71 15.12
C THR A 381 -13.10 -2.37 16.16
N SER A 382 -13.92 -1.36 15.86
CA SER A 382 -15.00 -0.94 16.76
C SER A 382 -16.08 -2.01 16.90
N VAL A 383 -16.63 -2.18 18.12
CA VAL A 383 -17.83 -2.98 18.40
C VAL A 383 -19.06 -2.55 17.56
N LEU A 384 -19.07 -1.32 17.04
CA LEU A 384 -20.13 -0.83 16.18
C LEU A 384 -20.26 -1.66 14.89
N PHE A 385 -19.17 -2.26 14.41
CA PHE A 385 -19.20 -3.15 13.24
C PHE A 385 -19.83 -4.52 13.50
N ASN A 386 -20.32 -4.78 14.73
CA ASN A 386 -21.21 -5.91 15.04
C ASN A 386 -22.69 -5.56 14.85
N GLN A 387 -23.04 -4.27 14.70
CA GLN A 387 -24.41 -3.78 14.68
C GLN A 387 -24.90 -3.51 13.26
N TRP A 388 -26.09 -4.00 12.94
CA TRP A 388 -26.76 -3.65 11.69
C TRP A 388 -27.09 -2.14 11.67
N PRO A 389 -26.87 -1.40 10.56
CA PRO A 389 -26.32 -1.84 9.28
C PRO A 389 -24.78 -1.74 9.17
N LEU A 390 -24.08 -1.32 10.22
CA LEU A 390 -22.61 -1.11 10.19
C LEU A 390 -21.82 -2.42 10.03
N ASP A 391 -22.43 -3.56 10.32
CA ASP A 391 -21.89 -4.89 10.04
C ASP A 391 -21.68 -5.16 8.53
N ARG A 392 -22.31 -4.34 7.66
CA ARG A 392 -22.13 -4.40 6.20
C ARG A 392 -20.89 -3.68 5.71
N ILE A 393 -20.24 -2.88 6.55
CA ILE A 393 -18.94 -2.25 6.26
C ILE A 393 -17.85 -3.29 6.54
N ARG A 394 -16.97 -3.46 5.58
CA ARG A 394 -15.92 -4.50 5.63
C ARG A 394 -14.64 -4.02 6.31
N ALA A 395 -14.77 -3.23 7.39
CA ALA A 395 -13.62 -2.70 8.13
C ALA A 395 -12.78 -3.81 8.81
N PRO A 396 -13.37 -4.81 9.51
CA PRO A 396 -12.60 -5.91 10.08
C PRO A 396 -11.83 -6.73 9.04
N GLU A 397 -12.44 -6.95 7.87
CA GLU A 397 -11.81 -7.65 6.77
C GLU A 397 -10.66 -6.83 6.18
N ALA A 398 -10.92 -5.55 5.88
CA ALA A 398 -9.94 -4.68 5.26
C ALA A 398 -8.69 -4.51 6.13
N VAL A 399 -8.84 -4.24 7.45
CA VAL A 399 -7.69 -4.12 8.34
C VAL A 399 -6.93 -5.43 8.48
N THR A 400 -7.62 -6.58 8.61
CA THR A 400 -6.95 -7.87 8.76
C THR A 400 -6.16 -8.27 7.51
N ILE A 401 -6.74 -8.03 6.31
CA ILE A 401 -6.07 -8.29 5.03
C ILE A 401 -4.89 -7.34 4.85
N HIS A 402 -5.02 -6.06 5.25
CA HIS A 402 -3.96 -5.07 5.17
C HIS A 402 -2.79 -5.46 6.07
N GLU A 403 -3.02 -5.69 7.35
CA GLU A 403 -1.97 -6.08 8.30
C GLU A 403 -1.32 -7.42 7.92
N PHE A 404 -2.12 -8.35 7.37
CA PHE A 404 -1.55 -9.58 6.82
C PHE A 404 -0.69 -9.31 5.57
N GLY A 405 -1.10 -8.37 4.72
CA GLY A 405 -0.37 -8.04 3.50
C GLY A 405 1.05 -7.54 3.76
N HIS A 406 1.27 -6.89 4.88
CA HIS A 406 2.59 -6.52 5.36
C HIS A 406 3.51 -7.72 5.68
N GLN A 407 2.98 -8.92 5.81
CA GLN A 407 3.85 -10.11 5.88
C GLN A 407 4.64 -10.31 4.58
N TYR A 408 4.14 -9.75 3.46
CA TYR A 408 4.83 -9.70 2.17
C TYR A 408 5.59 -8.39 1.95
N TRP A 409 4.98 -7.23 2.26
CA TRP A 409 5.47 -5.88 1.99
C TRP A 409 5.91 -5.17 3.28
N TYR A 410 6.76 -5.77 4.04
CA TYR A 410 7.45 -5.37 5.25
C TYR A 410 8.19 -6.57 5.84
N ALA A 411 7.47 -7.61 6.31
CA ALA A 411 8.11 -8.73 6.98
C ALA A 411 9.02 -9.57 6.06
N MET A 412 8.73 -9.65 4.75
CA MET A 412 9.59 -10.31 3.77
C MET A 412 10.34 -9.34 2.86
N VAL A 413 9.74 -8.25 2.42
CA VAL A 413 10.38 -7.19 1.62
C VAL A 413 10.50 -5.96 2.51
N ALA A 414 11.61 -5.88 3.25
CA ALA A 414 11.79 -4.92 4.35
C ALA A 414 12.47 -3.63 3.88
N ASN A 415 11.71 -2.72 3.28
CA ASN A 415 12.21 -1.39 2.95
C ASN A 415 12.52 -0.57 4.22
N ASN A 416 13.18 0.57 4.02
CA ASN A 416 13.36 1.57 5.08
C ASN A 416 12.11 2.44 5.20
N GLU A 417 11.27 2.16 6.17
CA GLU A 417 10.00 2.86 6.37
C GLU A 417 10.17 4.31 6.84
N PHE A 418 11.31 4.63 7.42
CA PHE A 418 11.65 6.02 7.74
C PHE A 418 11.78 6.90 6.49
N GLU A 419 12.35 6.35 5.40
CA GLU A 419 12.70 7.13 4.21
C GLU A 419 11.76 6.91 3.03
N GLU A 420 11.12 5.73 2.94
CA GLU A 420 10.33 5.32 1.78
C GLU A 420 9.10 4.50 2.20
N ALA A 421 8.26 5.05 3.10
CA ALA A 421 7.09 4.40 3.67
C ALA A 421 6.08 3.87 2.63
N TRP A 422 6.04 4.41 1.41
CA TRP A 422 5.12 3.97 0.36
C TRP A 422 5.42 2.56 -0.16
N LEU A 423 6.68 2.09 -0.07
CA LEU A 423 7.08 0.74 -0.49
C LEU A 423 6.44 -0.35 0.37
N ASP A 424 6.20 -0.01 1.62
CA ASP A 424 5.44 -0.81 2.56
C ASP A 424 3.94 -0.52 2.40
N GLU A 425 3.48 0.60 2.87
CA GLU A 425 2.07 0.97 2.98
C GLU A 425 1.36 1.10 1.63
N GLY A 426 2.01 1.71 0.65
CA GLY A 426 1.41 1.96 -0.65
C GLY A 426 1.27 0.71 -1.51
N ILE A 427 2.30 -0.14 -1.53
CA ILE A 427 2.27 -1.42 -2.23
C ILE A 427 1.28 -2.36 -1.54
N ASN A 428 1.26 -2.34 -0.20
CA ASN A 428 0.33 -3.14 0.56
C ASN A 428 -1.12 -2.68 0.40
N SER A 429 -1.39 -1.36 0.39
CA SER A 429 -2.73 -0.83 0.10
C SER A 429 -3.24 -1.27 -1.27
N TYR A 430 -2.40 -1.17 -2.32
CA TYR A 430 -2.72 -1.70 -3.64
C TYR A 430 -3.07 -3.19 -3.60
N SER A 431 -2.26 -3.99 -2.92
CA SER A 431 -2.45 -5.44 -2.80
C SER A 431 -3.71 -5.78 -2.00
N THR A 432 -3.96 -5.08 -0.90
CA THR A 432 -5.16 -5.21 -0.06
C THR A 432 -6.42 -4.93 -0.88
N GLY A 433 -6.44 -3.82 -1.62
CA GLY A 433 -7.56 -3.47 -2.48
C GLY A 433 -7.82 -4.53 -3.55
N LYS A 434 -6.76 -5.12 -4.15
CA LYS A 434 -6.89 -6.24 -5.10
C LYS A 434 -7.49 -7.49 -4.44
N VAL A 435 -7.10 -7.83 -3.21
CA VAL A 435 -7.71 -8.95 -2.46
C VAL A 435 -9.17 -8.67 -2.15
N MET A 436 -9.48 -7.48 -1.65
CA MET A 436 -10.87 -7.08 -1.37
C MET A 436 -11.75 -7.16 -2.63
N GLU A 437 -11.23 -6.75 -3.77
CA GLU A 437 -11.92 -6.85 -5.08
C GLU A 437 -12.08 -8.30 -5.54
N ALA A 438 -11.08 -9.16 -5.32
CA ALA A 438 -11.14 -10.58 -5.68
C ALA A 438 -12.18 -11.35 -4.85
N VAL A 439 -12.34 -10.97 -3.56
CA VAL A 439 -13.28 -11.65 -2.63
C VAL A 439 -14.69 -11.08 -2.74
N TYR A 440 -14.85 -9.76 -2.83
CA TYR A 440 -16.14 -9.08 -2.70
C TYR A 440 -16.62 -8.38 -3.98
N GLY A 441 -15.80 -8.38 -5.04
CA GLY A 441 -16.06 -7.69 -6.29
C GLY A 441 -15.68 -6.21 -6.29
N PRO A 442 -15.26 -5.66 -7.45
CA PRO A 442 -14.65 -4.33 -7.54
C PRO A 442 -15.60 -3.18 -7.16
N SER A 443 -16.90 -3.33 -7.37
CA SER A 443 -17.88 -2.28 -7.06
C SER A 443 -18.46 -2.36 -5.64
N SER A 444 -18.15 -3.41 -4.86
CA SER A 444 -18.74 -3.68 -3.55
C SER A 444 -17.71 -4.15 -2.52
N SER A 445 -16.43 -3.94 -2.79
CA SER A 445 -15.33 -4.41 -1.93
C SER A 445 -15.34 -3.79 -0.53
N MET A 446 -15.86 -2.57 -0.37
CA MET A 446 -15.92 -1.88 0.92
C MET A 446 -17.31 -1.91 1.57
N LEU A 447 -18.36 -1.81 0.76
CA LEU A 447 -19.75 -1.78 1.25
C LEU A 447 -20.72 -2.30 0.19
N GLU A 448 -21.67 -3.14 0.65
CA GLU A 448 -22.87 -3.46 -0.12
C GLU A 448 -24.09 -3.49 0.82
N PHE A 449 -24.99 -2.53 0.63
CA PHE A 449 -26.16 -2.37 1.50
C PHE A 449 -27.35 -1.74 0.74
N LEU A 450 -28.48 -2.41 0.71
CA LEU A 450 -29.73 -1.93 0.06
C LEU A 450 -29.53 -1.40 -1.36
N GLY A 451 -28.67 -2.06 -2.15
CA GLY A 451 -28.33 -1.65 -3.51
C GLY A 451 -27.35 -0.49 -3.62
N LEU A 452 -26.89 0.07 -2.50
CA LEU A 452 -25.73 0.95 -2.45
C LEU A 452 -24.47 0.07 -2.46
N LYS A 453 -23.56 0.37 -3.37
CA LYS A 453 -22.27 -0.30 -3.51
C LYS A 453 -21.16 0.74 -3.46
N MET A 454 -20.09 0.40 -2.77
CA MET A 454 -18.88 1.22 -2.71
C MET A 454 -17.67 0.29 -2.80
N GLY A 455 -16.87 0.52 -3.82
CA GLY A 455 -15.61 -0.21 -4.01
C GLY A 455 -14.42 0.54 -3.42
N GLU A 456 -13.26 -0.10 -3.46
CA GLU A 456 -12.00 0.49 -3.02
C GLU A 456 -11.67 1.78 -3.78
N VAL A 457 -11.78 1.75 -5.11
CA VAL A 457 -11.52 2.93 -5.96
C VAL A 457 -12.40 4.13 -5.60
N ASP A 458 -13.65 3.90 -5.16
CA ASP A 458 -14.54 4.98 -4.72
C ASP A 458 -13.99 5.64 -3.44
N THR A 459 -13.48 4.84 -2.48
CA THR A 459 -12.89 5.36 -1.23
C THR A 459 -11.59 6.14 -1.48
N LEU A 460 -10.72 5.63 -2.32
CA LEU A 460 -9.49 6.32 -2.73
C LEU A 460 -9.78 7.67 -3.36
N ARG A 461 -10.78 7.73 -4.22
CA ARG A 461 -11.19 8.95 -4.90
C ARG A 461 -11.73 10.02 -3.96
N MET A 462 -12.35 9.63 -2.84
CA MET A 462 -12.83 10.59 -1.82
C MET A 462 -11.69 11.39 -1.18
N GLY A 463 -10.49 10.80 -1.04
CA GLY A 463 -9.30 11.47 -0.51
C GLY A 463 -8.56 12.34 -1.54
N ASN A 464 -8.78 12.13 -2.84
CA ASN A 464 -8.05 12.83 -3.89
C ASN A 464 -8.59 14.25 -4.10
N SER A 465 -7.76 15.25 -3.89
CA SER A 465 -8.12 16.66 -3.88
C SER A 465 -7.18 17.51 -4.74
N PRO A 466 -7.66 18.58 -5.40
CA PRO A 466 -6.82 19.56 -6.09
C PRO A 466 -5.75 20.21 -5.19
N ASN A 467 -5.94 20.15 -3.88
CA ASN A 467 -4.99 20.68 -2.90
C ASN A 467 -3.90 19.65 -2.50
N ALA A 468 -3.90 18.46 -3.06
CA ALA A 468 -2.89 17.42 -2.81
C ALA A 468 -1.56 17.70 -3.54
N LYS A 469 -0.99 18.92 -3.33
CA LYS A 469 0.24 19.38 -3.97
C LYS A 469 1.41 19.55 -3.00
N PHE A 470 1.21 19.28 -1.71
CA PHE A 470 2.15 19.71 -0.68
C PHE A 470 3.34 18.76 -0.51
N ASN A 471 3.16 17.47 -0.78
CA ASN A 471 4.18 16.47 -0.53
C ASN A 471 4.45 15.60 -1.74
N ARG A 472 5.69 15.12 -1.84
CA ARG A 472 6.08 14.01 -2.72
C ARG A 472 5.72 12.70 -2.04
N ILE A 473 5.53 11.63 -2.80
CA ILE A 473 5.38 10.28 -2.24
C ILE A 473 6.73 9.81 -1.66
N ILE A 474 7.81 9.98 -2.43
CA ILE A 474 9.16 9.63 -1.97
C ILE A 474 9.69 10.77 -1.11
N ALA A 475 9.56 10.60 0.19
CA ALA A 475 10.03 11.57 1.20
C ALA A 475 10.16 10.84 2.54
N ASN A 476 10.98 11.39 3.43
CA ASN A 476 11.06 10.89 4.79
C ASN A 476 9.68 10.95 5.46
N ALA A 477 9.27 9.89 6.12
CA ALA A 477 7.92 9.71 6.65
C ALA A 477 7.48 10.85 7.59
N TRP A 478 8.40 11.37 8.40
CA TRP A 478 8.13 12.49 9.32
C TRP A 478 8.08 13.86 8.65
N SER A 479 8.48 13.98 7.38
CA SER A 479 8.52 15.26 6.66
C SER A 479 7.19 15.68 6.04
N TYR A 480 6.17 14.82 6.02
CA TYR A 480 4.87 15.16 5.44
C TYR A 480 4.17 16.30 6.17
N THR A 481 3.66 17.25 5.40
CA THR A 481 2.99 18.45 5.90
C THR A 481 1.58 18.60 5.29
N PRO A 482 0.53 18.78 6.10
CA PRO A 482 0.51 18.64 7.57
C PRO A 482 0.78 17.18 8.01
N SER A 483 1.09 16.96 9.28
CA SER A 483 1.41 15.63 9.80
C SER A 483 0.36 14.56 9.45
N GLY A 484 -0.93 14.89 9.46
CA GLY A 484 -2.01 13.98 9.04
C GLY A 484 -2.01 13.60 7.56
N ALA A 485 -1.16 14.21 6.72
CA ALA A 485 -1.03 13.87 5.31
C ALA A 485 -0.31 12.52 5.08
N TYR A 486 0.33 11.96 6.10
CA TYR A 486 0.99 10.64 6.03
C TYR A 486 0.07 9.57 5.45
N GLY A 487 -1.16 9.42 5.95
CA GLY A 487 -2.13 8.45 5.45
C GLY A 487 -2.48 8.60 3.96
N PHE A 488 -2.44 9.83 3.42
CA PHE A 488 -2.67 10.04 2.00
C PHE A 488 -1.43 9.72 1.15
N TYR A 489 -0.24 10.18 1.57
CA TYR A 489 0.97 10.08 0.74
C TYR A 489 1.71 8.76 0.89
N ALA A 490 1.58 8.06 2.01
CA ALA A 490 2.15 6.72 2.18
C ALA A 490 1.20 5.61 1.68
N TYR A 491 -0.13 5.78 1.77
CA TYR A 491 -1.15 4.76 1.47
C TYR A 491 -1.93 5.06 0.18
N GLN A 492 -2.82 6.06 0.21
CA GLN A 492 -3.86 6.25 -0.82
C GLN A 492 -3.29 6.71 -2.17
N LYS A 493 -2.43 7.71 -2.18
CA LYS A 493 -1.85 8.24 -3.43
C LYS A 493 -0.96 7.21 -4.12
N PRO A 494 -0.06 6.47 -3.43
CA PRO A 494 0.69 5.37 -4.03
C PRO A 494 -0.20 4.26 -4.59
N GLU A 495 -1.28 3.87 -3.90
CA GLU A 495 -2.22 2.90 -4.45
C GLU A 495 -2.85 3.40 -5.76
N MET A 496 -3.31 4.67 -5.81
CA MET A 496 -3.82 5.26 -7.05
C MET A 496 -2.76 5.28 -8.16
N VAL A 497 -1.48 5.54 -7.81
CA VAL A 497 -0.36 5.46 -8.76
C VAL A 497 -0.23 4.04 -9.31
N LEU A 498 -0.17 3.03 -8.45
CA LEU A 498 0.00 1.64 -8.88
C LEU A 498 -1.19 1.14 -9.70
N ARG A 499 -2.42 1.49 -9.33
CA ARG A 499 -3.62 1.17 -10.13
C ARG A 499 -3.65 1.90 -11.48
N THR A 500 -3.20 3.14 -11.52
CA THR A 500 -3.05 3.88 -12.78
C THR A 500 -1.99 3.21 -13.67
N LEU A 501 -0.86 2.79 -13.10
CA LEU A 501 0.16 2.02 -13.82
C LEU A 501 -0.40 0.71 -14.36
N GLU A 502 -1.14 -0.05 -13.54
CA GLU A 502 -1.83 -1.28 -13.97
C GLU A 502 -2.75 -1.04 -15.18
N ASN A 503 -3.52 0.06 -15.16
CA ASN A 503 -4.40 0.43 -16.28
C ASN A 503 -3.63 0.73 -17.57
N PHE A 504 -2.37 1.15 -17.49
CA PHE A 504 -1.50 1.39 -18.65
C PHE A 504 -0.76 0.16 -19.14
N VAL A 505 -0.34 -0.74 -18.25
CA VAL A 505 0.46 -1.91 -18.63
C VAL A 505 -0.38 -3.18 -18.76
N GLY A 506 -1.59 -3.18 -18.19
CA GLY A 506 -2.52 -4.31 -18.13
C GLY A 506 -2.29 -5.21 -16.92
N GLU A 507 -3.36 -5.84 -16.43
CA GLU A 507 -3.37 -6.68 -15.24
C GLU A 507 -2.29 -7.77 -15.25
N GLN A 508 -2.15 -8.49 -16.33
CA GLN A 508 -1.17 -9.57 -16.47
C GLN A 508 0.27 -9.05 -16.30
N THR A 509 0.58 -7.92 -16.91
CA THR A 509 1.92 -7.33 -16.82
C THR A 509 2.18 -6.84 -15.39
N MET A 510 1.20 -6.16 -14.80
CA MET A 510 1.33 -5.67 -13.42
C MET A 510 1.47 -6.80 -12.41
N ALA A 511 0.70 -7.89 -12.55
CA ALA A 511 0.86 -9.08 -11.71
C ALA A 511 2.28 -9.66 -11.79
N ARG A 512 2.88 -9.71 -12.98
CA ARG A 512 4.27 -10.13 -13.15
C ARG A 512 5.28 -9.14 -12.55
N VAL A 513 5.04 -7.83 -12.66
CA VAL A 513 5.87 -6.80 -12.00
C VAL A 513 5.91 -7.04 -10.49
N MET A 514 4.74 -7.14 -9.87
CA MET A 514 4.60 -7.32 -8.43
C MET A 514 5.25 -8.64 -7.95
N ARG A 515 4.99 -9.74 -8.67
CA ARG A 515 5.62 -11.04 -8.39
C ARG A 515 7.13 -10.97 -8.49
N THR A 516 7.67 -10.38 -9.56
CA THR A 516 9.11 -10.25 -9.80
C THR A 516 9.77 -9.39 -8.73
N PHE A 517 9.11 -8.28 -8.33
CA PHE A 517 9.63 -7.42 -7.27
C PHE A 517 9.71 -8.17 -5.95
N HIS A 518 8.65 -8.87 -5.53
CA HIS A 518 8.64 -9.66 -4.31
C HIS A 518 9.71 -10.77 -4.35
N GLU A 519 9.77 -11.56 -5.41
CA GLU A 519 10.77 -12.64 -5.54
C GLU A 519 12.21 -12.13 -5.49
N ARG A 520 12.49 -10.97 -6.10
CA ARG A 520 13.85 -10.39 -6.17
C ARG A 520 14.29 -9.78 -4.84
N TRP A 521 13.35 -9.17 -4.11
CA TRP A 521 13.66 -8.39 -2.93
C TRP A 521 13.24 -9.03 -1.62
N ARG A 522 12.70 -10.23 -1.67
CA ARG A 522 12.39 -11.01 -0.47
C ARG A 522 13.64 -11.19 0.39
N TYR A 523 13.49 -10.87 1.70
CA TYR A 523 14.55 -10.84 2.73
C TYR A 523 15.68 -9.83 2.46
N LYS A 524 15.35 -8.74 1.77
CA LYS A 524 16.25 -7.64 1.47
C LYS A 524 15.58 -6.29 1.74
N HIS A 525 16.37 -5.23 1.56
CA HIS A 525 15.95 -3.83 1.81
C HIS A 525 15.91 -3.03 0.50
N PRO A 526 14.85 -3.14 -0.32
CA PRO A 526 14.75 -2.40 -1.56
C PRO A 526 14.52 -0.91 -1.36
N ARG A 527 14.71 -0.16 -2.46
CA ARG A 527 14.39 1.25 -2.59
C ARG A 527 13.38 1.45 -3.71
N SER A 528 12.84 2.66 -3.82
CA SER A 528 11.94 3.06 -4.92
C SER A 528 12.55 2.76 -6.29
N GLU A 529 13.83 3.04 -6.47
CA GLU A 529 14.55 2.80 -7.73
C GLU A 529 14.56 1.32 -8.13
N ASP A 530 14.60 0.44 -7.17
CA ASP A 530 14.58 -1.00 -7.39
C ASP A 530 13.23 -1.48 -7.91
N PHE A 531 12.13 -0.89 -7.40
CA PHE A 531 10.79 -1.13 -7.93
C PHE A 531 10.65 -0.57 -9.36
N PHE A 532 11.13 0.64 -9.61
CA PHE A 532 11.08 1.27 -10.93
C PHE A 532 11.87 0.47 -11.97
N ALA A 533 13.04 -0.05 -11.59
CA ALA A 533 13.84 -0.92 -12.44
C ALA A 533 13.09 -2.20 -12.82
N VAL A 534 12.39 -2.84 -11.87
CA VAL A 534 11.56 -4.01 -12.14
C VAL A 534 10.40 -3.68 -13.09
N VAL A 535 9.74 -2.54 -12.91
CA VAL A 535 8.68 -2.09 -13.83
C VAL A 535 9.22 -1.94 -15.25
N ASN A 536 10.34 -1.24 -15.42
CA ASN A 536 10.95 -1.04 -16.73
C ASN A 536 11.37 -2.36 -17.39
N GLU A 537 12.00 -3.25 -16.63
CA GLU A 537 12.43 -4.57 -17.09
C GLU A 537 11.25 -5.43 -17.55
N VAL A 538 10.26 -5.63 -16.70
CA VAL A 538 9.12 -6.54 -16.97
C VAL A 538 8.22 -6.02 -18.09
N THR A 539 8.06 -4.69 -18.19
CA THR A 539 7.26 -4.07 -19.25
C THR A 539 8.01 -3.93 -20.57
N GLY A 540 9.35 -3.96 -20.55
CA GLY A 540 10.19 -3.63 -21.70
C GLY A 540 10.09 -2.16 -22.14
N ARG A 541 9.63 -1.26 -21.26
CA ARG A 541 9.36 0.15 -21.54
C ARG A 541 9.98 1.02 -20.45
N ASP A 542 10.38 2.24 -20.78
CA ASP A 542 10.85 3.23 -19.83
C ASP A 542 9.66 3.99 -19.21
N PHE A 543 9.44 3.81 -17.90
CA PHE A 543 8.46 4.51 -17.09
C PHE A 543 9.08 5.59 -16.19
N THR A 544 10.34 5.95 -16.39
CA THR A 544 11.00 7.03 -15.62
C THR A 544 10.17 8.31 -15.64
N TRP A 545 9.68 8.71 -16.84
CA TRP A 545 8.79 9.86 -17.01
C TRP A 545 7.53 9.81 -16.15
N TYR A 546 7.02 8.60 -15.90
CA TYR A 546 5.83 8.35 -15.07
C TYR A 546 6.16 8.60 -13.60
N PHE A 547 7.18 7.91 -13.08
CA PHE A 547 7.56 7.99 -11.68
C PHE A 547 8.10 9.37 -11.29
N ASP A 548 8.81 10.06 -12.18
CA ASP A 548 9.29 11.43 -11.94
C ASP A 548 8.14 12.39 -11.66
N GLN A 549 7.02 12.24 -12.36
CA GLN A 549 5.87 13.11 -12.17
C GLN A 549 5.08 12.76 -10.91
N VAL A 550 4.80 11.47 -10.67
CA VAL A 550 3.81 11.08 -9.64
C VAL A 550 4.42 10.66 -8.32
N MET A 551 5.68 10.20 -8.30
CA MET A 551 6.35 9.76 -7.07
C MET A 551 7.31 10.83 -6.53
N ARG A 552 8.07 11.48 -7.42
CA ARG A 552 9.05 12.52 -7.06
C ARG A 552 8.49 13.94 -7.16
N GLY A 553 7.41 14.13 -7.93
CA GLY A 553 6.72 15.41 -8.09
C GLY A 553 5.65 15.66 -7.04
N THR A 554 5.22 16.93 -6.93
CA THR A 554 4.12 17.35 -6.05
C THR A 554 2.86 17.72 -6.83
N ASP A 555 2.92 17.78 -8.15
CA ASP A 555 1.85 18.25 -9.01
C ASP A 555 0.69 17.24 -9.12
N VAL A 556 -0.42 17.73 -9.70
CA VAL A 556 -1.65 16.96 -9.88
C VAL A 556 -2.01 16.79 -11.34
N VAL A 557 -2.83 15.77 -11.61
CA VAL A 557 -3.52 15.57 -12.88
C VAL A 557 -4.88 16.25 -12.80
N ASP A 558 -5.25 17.02 -13.83
CA ASP A 558 -6.59 17.60 -13.97
C ASP A 558 -6.85 17.85 -15.46
N TYR A 559 -7.72 17.04 -16.07
CA TYR A 559 -8.16 17.19 -17.44
C TYR A 559 -9.54 17.84 -17.49
N GLU A 560 -9.80 18.62 -18.55
CA GLU A 560 -11.05 19.38 -18.70
C GLU A 560 -11.52 19.43 -20.15
N ILE A 561 -12.82 19.33 -20.38
CA ILE A 561 -13.44 19.77 -21.62
C ILE A 561 -13.62 21.29 -21.57
N GLY A 562 -12.67 22.02 -22.17
CA GLY A 562 -12.68 23.47 -22.19
C GLY A 562 -13.82 24.06 -23.03
N ALA A 563 -14.07 23.47 -24.21
CA ALA A 563 -15.20 23.81 -25.06
C ALA A 563 -15.63 22.63 -25.90
N ALA A 564 -16.92 22.52 -26.18
CA ALA A 564 -17.47 21.57 -27.15
C ALA A 564 -18.76 22.14 -27.76
N GLY A 565 -18.91 21.97 -29.06
CA GLY A 565 -20.12 22.42 -29.77
C GLY A 565 -20.11 21.99 -31.23
N SER A 566 -21.31 21.94 -31.80
CA SER A 566 -21.56 21.73 -33.24
C SER A 566 -22.31 22.90 -33.81
N VAL A 567 -21.69 23.64 -34.69
CA VAL A 567 -22.30 24.78 -35.39
C VAL A 567 -22.57 24.35 -36.82
N ARG A 568 -23.72 24.72 -37.30
CA ARG A 568 -24.07 24.44 -38.69
C ARG A 568 -23.04 25.11 -39.63
N VAL A 569 -22.59 24.36 -40.65
CA VAL A 569 -21.77 24.94 -41.73
C VAL A 569 -22.62 25.91 -42.50
N ALA A 570 -22.26 27.19 -42.46
CA ALA A 570 -22.98 28.22 -43.19
C ALA A 570 -22.79 28.06 -44.72
N GLU A 571 -23.85 28.26 -45.46
CA GLU A 571 -23.72 28.39 -46.91
C GLU A 571 -22.92 29.66 -47.25
N PRO A 572 -22.05 29.56 -48.27
CA PRO A 572 -21.25 30.72 -48.67
C PRO A 572 -22.12 31.87 -49.21
N ARG A 573 -21.75 33.10 -48.87
CA ARG A 573 -22.43 34.35 -49.23
C ARG A 573 -21.48 35.26 -49.97
N GLY A 574 -22.00 36.13 -50.84
CA GLY A 574 -21.23 37.05 -51.64
C GLY A 574 -20.93 36.53 -53.03
N VAL A 575 -19.87 37.03 -53.65
CA VAL A 575 -19.45 36.62 -54.98
C VAL A 575 -18.65 35.33 -54.93
N ILE A 576 -19.23 34.23 -55.48
CA ILE A 576 -18.65 32.90 -55.44
C ILE A 576 -18.24 32.51 -56.86
N ASP A 577 -16.98 32.17 -57.07
CA ASP A 577 -16.48 31.61 -58.34
C ASP A 577 -16.63 30.08 -58.26
N SER A 578 -17.37 29.51 -59.24
CA SER A 578 -17.63 28.09 -59.37
C SER A 578 -17.30 27.59 -60.77
N ALA A 579 -17.31 26.30 -61.00
CA ALA A 579 -17.16 25.74 -62.35
C ALA A 579 -18.20 26.20 -63.35
N LYS A 580 -19.33 26.75 -62.83
CA LYS A 580 -20.43 27.32 -63.65
C LYS A 580 -20.29 28.83 -63.82
N GLY A 581 -19.16 29.42 -63.43
CA GLY A 581 -18.90 30.85 -63.50
C GLY A 581 -19.14 31.58 -62.17
N ARG A 582 -19.00 32.90 -62.24
CA ARG A 582 -19.16 33.83 -61.08
C ARG A 582 -20.64 34.05 -60.78
N GLN A 583 -21.04 33.82 -59.52
CA GLN A 583 -22.41 34.03 -59.06
C GLN A 583 -22.45 34.86 -57.80
N LEU A 584 -23.41 35.79 -57.72
CA LEU A 584 -23.73 36.47 -56.46
C LEU A 584 -24.72 35.63 -55.67
N VAL A 585 -24.31 35.19 -54.48
CA VAL A 585 -25.17 34.47 -53.53
C VAL A 585 -25.62 35.43 -52.45
N THR A 586 -26.88 35.78 -52.44
CA THR A 586 -27.47 36.70 -51.46
C THR A 586 -27.74 35.96 -50.11
N ASP A 587 -28.03 36.73 -49.03
CA ASP A 587 -28.44 36.18 -47.76
C ASP A 587 -29.73 35.34 -47.87
N ALA A 588 -30.66 35.73 -48.73
CA ALA A 588 -31.89 35.01 -49.03
C ALA A 588 -31.61 33.64 -49.71
N ASP A 589 -30.67 33.63 -50.69
CA ASP A 589 -30.28 32.38 -51.37
C ASP A 589 -29.58 31.40 -50.43
N ALA A 590 -28.65 31.92 -49.59
CA ALA A 590 -27.97 31.13 -48.60
C ALA A 590 -28.99 30.52 -47.57
N ALA A 591 -29.88 31.33 -47.04
CA ALA A 591 -30.93 30.90 -46.11
C ALA A 591 -31.89 29.86 -46.74
N LYS A 592 -32.19 30.00 -48.05
CA LYS A 592 -33.00 29.01 -48.76
C LYS A 592 -32.24 27.69 -48.89
N ARG A 593 -30.98 27.71 -49.31
CA ARG A 593 -30.13 26.50 -49.42
C ARG A 593 -29.97 25.83 -48.05
N GLU A 594 -29.75 26.60 -46.99
CA GLU A 594 -29.66 26.10 -45.62
C GLU A 594 -30.96 25.38 -45.21
N ARG A 595 -32.16 25.92 -45.45
CA ARG A 595 -33.43 25.26 -45.17
C ARG A 595 -33.59 23.98 -45.97
N GLN A 596 -33.31 24.01 -47.30
CA GLN A 596 -33.37 22.83 -48.14
C GLN A 596 -32.43 21.72 -47.65
N ALA A 597 -31.20 22.05 -47.23
CA ALA A 597 -30.26 21.08 -46.70
C ALA A 597 -30.78 20.45 -45.41
N GLU A 598 -31.52 21.21 -44.57
CA GLU A 598 -32.13 20.69 -43.35
C GLU A 598 -33.32 19.74 -43.67
N GLU A 599 -34.21 20.13 -44.54
CA GLU A 599 -35.34 19.31 -45.01
C GLU A 599 -34.86 18.01 -45.64
N GLN A 600 -33.80 18.07 -46.44
CA GLN A 600 -33.21 16.90 -47.12
C GLN A 600 -32.21 16.11 -46.22
N LYS A 601 -32.00 16.54 -44.94
CA LYS A 601 -31.03 15.95 -44.03
C LYS A 601 -29.59 15.88 -44.57
N THR A 602 -29.20 16.85 -45.39
CA THR A 602 -27.86 16.99 -45.98
C THR A 602 -27.06 18.09 -45.32
N ALA A 603 -27.63 18.78 -44.32
CA ALA A 603 -26.94 19.78 -43.51
C ALA A 603 -25.70 19.20 -42.83
N LYS A 604 -24.59 19.94 -42.89
CA LYS A 604 -23.35 19.60 -42.21
C LYS A 604 -23.12 20.51 -41.00
N TYR A 605 -22.45 19.97 -40.01
CA TYR A 605 -22.07 20.69 -38.80
C TYR A 605 -20.55 20.66 -38.66
N ASP A 606 -19.98 21.83 -38.39
CA ASP A 606 -18.60 21.99 -37.94
C ASP A 606 -18.59 21.82 -36.40
N THR A 607 -17.96 20.76 -35.97
CA THR A 607 -17.86 20.39 -34.56
C THR A 607 -16.45 20.68 -34.07
N THR A 608 -16.33 21.53 -33.05
CA THR A 608 -15.07 21.85 -32.39
C THR A 608 -15.14 21.37 -30.96
N VAL A 609 -14.11 20.62 -30.52
CA VAL A 609 -13.90 20.21 -29.13
C VAL A 609 -12.50 20.61 -28.72
N VAL A 610 -12.40 21.39 -27.62
CA VAL A 610 -11.15 21.79 -27.02
C VAL A 610 -10.98 21.05 -25.70
N VAL A 611 -9.98 20.21 -25.61
CA VAL A 611 -9.57 19.56 -24.36
C VAL A 611 -8.42 20.35 -23.74
N ARG A 612 -8.36 20.37 -22.40
CA ARG A 612 -7.35 21.10 -21.65
C ARG A 612 -6.77 20.23 -20.56
N ARG A 613 -5.49 20.44 -20.25
CA ARG A 613 -4.81 19.97 -19.06
C ARG A 613 -4.60 21.14 -18.11
N ARG A 614 -5.28 21.13 -16.97
CA ARG A 614 -5.19 22.16 -15.92
C ARG A 614 -4.04 21.88 -14.96
N GLY A 615 -3.83 20.60 -14.64
CA GLY A 615 -2.69 20.13 -13.84
C GLY A 615 -1.36 20.16 -14.61
N GLU A 616 -0.25 19.99 -13.87
CA GLU A 616 1.09 19.92 -14.48
C GLU A 616 1.45 18.51 -14.94
N VAL A 617 0.93 17.49 -14.26
CA VAL A 617 1.15 16.08 -14.63
C VAL A 617 0.37 15.75 -15.89
N TYR A 618 1.00 15.00 -16.80
CA TYR A 618 0.38 14.59 -18.06
C TYR A 618 0.44 13.07 -18.26
N PHE A 619 -0.61 12.54 -18.87
CA PHE A 619 -0.71 11.16 -19.32
C PHE A 619 -1.29 11.09 -20.71
N PRO A 620 -0.95 10.09 -21.53
CA PRO A 620 -1.71 9.80 -22.72
C PRO A 620 -3.10 9.31 -22.33
N VAL A 621 -4.13 9.96 -22.87
CA VAL A 621 -5.54 9.64 -22.59
C VAL A 621 -6.34 9.49 -23.87
N GLU A 622 -7.39 8.70 -23.82
CA GLU A 622 -8.39 8.65 -24.88
C GLU A 622 -9.43 9.75 -24.68
N VAL A 623 -9.88 10.33 -25.77
CA VAL A 623 -11.02 11.25 -25.81
C VAL A 623 -12.11 10.58 -26.63
N ALA A 624 -13.26 10.35 -26.03
CA ALA A 624 -14.40 9.70 -26.64
C ALA A 624 -15.42 10.74 -27.12
N PHE A 625 -15.90 10.56 -28.35
CA PHE A 625 -16.88 11.44 -29.00
C PHE A 625 -18.11 10.62 -29.39
N ARG A 626 -19.28 11.10 -29.03
CA ARG A 626 -20.57 10.52 -29.46
C ARG A 626 -21.32 11.49 -30.38
N PHE A 627 -21.45 11.15 -31.61
CA PHE A 627 -22.29 11.85 -32.58
C PHE A 627 -23.67 11.16 -32.68
N ALA A 628 -24.71 11.95 -32.96
CA ALA A 628 -26.10 11.46 -33.06
C ALA A 628 -26.23 10.28 -34.00
N GLY A 629 -26.71 9.14 -33.49
CA GLY A 629 -26.91 7.93 -34.27
C GLY A 629 -25.62 7.20 -34.72
N ARG A 630 -24.44 7.63 -34.32
CA ARG A 630 -23.14 6.99 -34.65
C ARG A 630 -22.59 6.21 -33.47
N PRO A 631 -21.75 5.19 -33.68
CA PRO A 631 -20.92 4.60 -32.61
C PRO A 631 -20.03 5.63 -31.94
N VAL A 632 -19.57 5.33 -30.73
CA VAL A 632 -18.56 6.16 -30.00
C VAL A 632 -17.23 6.06 -30.76
N GLU A 633 -16.65 7.21 -31.07
CA GLU A 633 -15.30 7.31 -31.62
C GLU A 633 -14.34 7.68 -30.55
N ARG A 634 -13.12 7.12 -30.58
CA ARG A 634 -12.06 7.40 -29.60
C ARG A 634 -10.80 7.87 -30.32
N LEU A 635 -10.22 8.96 -29.87
CA LEU A 635 -8.96 9.50 -30.36
C LEU A 635 -8.01 9.69 -29.18
N THR A 636 -6.73 9.41 -29.39
CA THR A 636 -5.70 9.56 -28.36
C THR A 636 -5.17 10.98 -28.33
N TRP A 637 -5.00 11.51 -27.13
CA TRP A 637 -4.24 12.71 -26.81
C TRP A 637 -3.09 12.32 -25.88
N ASP A 638 -1.85 12.73 -26.23
CA ASP A 638 -0.66 12.43 -25.43
C ASP A 638 -0.60 13.24 -24.11
N GLY A 639 -1.46 14.26 -23.98
CA GLY A 639 -1.57 15.11 -22.78
C GLY A 639 -0.41 16.09 -22.59
N ARG A 640 0.60 16.10 -23.48
CA ARG A 640 1.80 16.96 -23.30
C ARG A 640 1.50 18.43 -23.47
N ASP A 641 0.76 18.77 -24.52
CA ASP A 641 0.32 20.15 -24.72
C ASP A 641 -0.77 20.53 -23.71
N ARG A 642 -0.83 21.83 -23.35
CA ARG A 642 -1.86 22.33 -22.44
C ARG A 642 -3.26 22.23 -23.01
N THR A 643 -3.40 22.23 -24.33
CA THR A 643 -4.68 22.17 -25.03
C THR A 643 -4.53 21.38 -26.32
N LYS A 644 -5.60 20.66 -26.69
CA LYS A 644 -5.74 20.06 -28.01
C LYS A 644 -7.14 20.35 -28.56
N THR A 645 -7.20 20.70 -29.83
CA THR A 645 -8.47 20.93 -30.53
C THR A 645 -8.73 19.78 -31.50
N PHE A 646 -9.92 19.21 -31.41
CA PHE A 646 -10.45 18.24 -32.38
C PHE A 646 -11.54 18.90 -33.20
N THR A 647 -11.48 18.75 -34.51
CA THR A 647 -12.46 19.30 -35.43
C THR A 647 -13.04 18.22 -36.34
N PHE A 648 -14.35 18.29 -36.58
CA PHE A 648 -15.07 17.35 -37.44
C PHE A 648 -16.11 18.09 -38.27
N VAL A 649 -16.22 17.77 -39.54
CA VAL A 649 -17.31 18.27 -40.42
C VAL A 649 -18.19 17.09 -40.80
N ARG A 650 -19.42 17.03 -40.27
CA ARG A 650 -20.32 15.88 -40.36
C ARG A 650 -21.79 16.27 -40.48
N ALA A 651 -22.63 15.36 -40.92
CA ALA A 651 -24.09 15.53 -40.90
C ALA A 651 -24.67 15.44 -39.47
N GLU A 652 -24.00 14.72 -38.60
CA GLU A 652 -24.45 14.47 -37.24
C GLU A 652 -23.84 15.46 -36.24
N LYS A 653 -24.66 15.94 -35.31
CA LYS A 653 -24.20 16.79 -34.19
C LYS A 653 -23.55 15.97 -33.11
N LEU A 654 -22.60 16.56 -32.41
CA LEU A 654 -21.99 15.99 -31.18
C LEU A 654 -23.06 15.95 -30.06
N GLU A 655 -23.24 14.80 -29.45
CA GLU A 655 -24.10 14.60 -28.26
C GLU A 655 -23.33 14.76 -26.97
N TRP A 656 -22.16 14.15 -26.90
CA TRP A 656 -21.26 14.26 -25.74
C TRP A 656 -19.81 13.97 -26.11
N VAL A 657 -18.91 14.44 -25.26
CA VAL A 657 -17.47 14.16 -25.28
C VAL A 657 -17.00 13.85 -23.87
N ASP A 658 -16.03 12.93 -23.72
CA ASP A 658 -15.46 12.53 -22.43
C ASP A 658 -13.97 12.23 -22.59
N ILE A 659 -13.15 12.81 -21.69
CA ILE A 659 -11.70 12.52 -21.57
C ILE A 659 -11.57 11.36 -20.59
N ASP A 660 -10.71 10.39 -20.94
CA ASP A 660 -10.48 9.18 -20.15
C ASP A 660 -11.80 8.46 -19.78
N PRO A 661 -12.58 8.03 -20.79
CA PRO A 661 -13.93 7.46 -20.58
C PRO A 661 -13.90 6.17 -19.74
N ASP A 662 -12.78 5.45 -19.75
CA ASP A 662 -12.60 4.21 -18.99
C ASP A 662 -12.00 4.47 -17.58
N ARG A 663 -11.76 5.73 -17.24
CA ARG A 663 -11.20 6.15 -15.93
C ARG A 663 -9.88 5.45 -15.58
N LYS A 664 -8.98 5.34 -16.57
CA LYS A 664 -7.66 4.72 -16.39
C LYS A 664 -6.73 5.54 -15.52
N VAL A 665 -6.86 6.88 -15.53
CA VAL A 665 -6.07 7.81 -14.74
C VAL A 665 -6.80 8.13 -13.43
N LEU A 666 -6.58 7.31 -12.39
CA LEU A 666 -7.20 7.50 -11.09
C LEU A 666 -6.72 8.76 -10.37
N LEU A 667 -5.54 9.25 -10.74
CA LEU A 667 -4.91 10.45 -10.18
C LEU A 667 -5.56 11.76 -10.60
N ASP A 668 -6.47 11.77 -11.58
CA ASP A 668 -7.19 12.98 -11.98
C ASP A 668 -8.07 13.48 -10.83
N VAL A 669 -7.77 14.67 -10.35
CA VAL A 669 -8.40 15.24 -9.14
C VAL A 669 -9.85 15.68 -9.36
N ASN A 670 -10.31 15.79 -10.62
CA ASN A 670 -11.65 16.29 -10.92
C ASN A 670 -12.29 15.64 -12.15
N TRP A 671 -12.81 14.43 -11.99
CA TRP A 671 -13.51 13.74 -13.10
C TRP A 671 -14.80 14.44 -13.57
N LEU A 672 -15.33 15.40 -12.79
CA LEU A 672 -16.58 16.09 -13.16
C LEU A 672 -16.40 17.04 -14.33
N ASN A 673 -15.19 17.51 -14.61
CA ASN A 673 -14.88 18.39 -15.74
C ASN A 673 -14.36 17.64 -16.98
N ASN A 674 -14.13 16.30 -16.87
CA ASN A 674 -13.64 15.46 -17.98
C ASN A 674 -14.70 15.22 -19.06
N GLY A 675 -15.99 15.34 -18.73
CA GLY A 675 -17.07 15.05 -19.64
C GLY A 675 -18.00 16.25 -19.86
N ARG A 676 -18.54 16.37 -21.08
CA ARG A 676 -19.54 17.37 -21.41
C ARG A 676 -20.63 16.78 -22.31
N ARG A 677 -21.88 16.90 -21.86
CA ARG A 677 -23.06 16.62 -22.67
C ARG A 677 -23.59 17.93 -23.23
N LEU A 678 -23.95 17.93 -24.52
CA LEU A 678 -24.51 19.12 -25.18
C LEU A 678 -26.01 19.20 -25.02
N GLN A 679 -26.66 18.07 -24.70
CA GLN A 679 -28.07 18.03 -24.33
C GLN A 679 -28.21 17.40 -22.93
N GLY A 680 -29.01 18.01 -22.08
CA GLY A 680 -29.25 17.51 -20.73
C GLY A 680 -29.94 16.13 -20.75
N ASP A 681 -29.49 15.25 -19.85
CA ASP A 681 -30.12 13.94 -19.62
C ASP A 681 -30.53 13.87 -18.13
N SER A 682 -31.82 13.89 -17.87
CA SER A 682 -32.36 13.85 -16.50
C SER A 682 -32.52 12.42 -15.95
N ARG A 683 -32.33 11.37 -16.74
CA ARG A 683 -32.52 9.97 -16.31
C ARG A 683 -31.63 9.56 -15.14
N PRO A 684 -30.34 9.93 -15.10
CA PRO A 684 -29.51 9.62 -13.94
C PRO A 684 -30.02 10.29 -12.64
N ALA A 685 -30.40 11.55 -12.72
CA ALA A 685 -30.95 12.28 -11.58
C ALA A 685 -32.26 11.67 -11.06
N ALA A 686 -33.16 11.27 -11.98
CA ALA A 686 -34.40 10.59 -11.64
C ALA A 686 -34.15 9.21 -10.99
N SER A 687 -33.17 8.45 -11.49
CA SER A 687 -32.77 7.16 -10.90
C SER A 687 -32.24 7.34 -9.47
N TRP A 688 -31.37 8.33 -9.24
CA TRP A 688 -30.86 8.64 -7.91
C TRP A 688 -31.96 9.11 -6.95
N ALA A 689 -32.86 10.01 -7.42
CA ALA A 689 -33.99 10.46 -6.63
C ALA A 689 -34.90 9.31 -6.19
N SER A 690 -35.16 8.34 -7.09
CA SER A 690 -35.95 7.15 -6.77
C SER A 690 -35.27 6.26 -5.74
N ARG A 691 -33.95 6.06 -5.82
CA ARG A 691 -33.17 5.28 -4.85
C ARG A 691 -33.17 5.96 -3.47
N TRP A 692 -32.97 7.28 -3.43
CA TRP A 692 -33.04 8.04 -2.18
C TRP A 692 -34.44 8.00 -1.55
N MET A 693 -35.50 8.14 -2.35
CA MET A 693 -36.88 8.03 -1.87
C MET A 693 -37.14 6.64 -1.26
N PHE A 694 -36.69 5.58 -1.92
CA PHE A 694 -36.80 4.22 -1.40
C PHE A 694 -36.03 4.06 -0.07
N LEU A 695 -34.80 4.57 0.03
CA LEU A 695 -34.01 4.52 1.26
C LEU A 695 -34.71 5.26 2.41
N VAL A 696 -35.17 6.49 2.16
CA VAL A 696 -35.89 7.30 3.16
C VAL A 696 -37.17 6.61 3.60
N GLN A 697 -37.97 6.06 2.67
CA GLN A 697 -39.16 5.30 3.01
C GLN A 697 -38.89 4.08 3.86
N THR A 698 -37.81 3.34 3.53
CA THR A 698 -37.38 2.17 4.30
C THR A 698 -36.96 2.55 5.71
N LEU A 699 -36.19 3.63 5.86
CA LEU A 699 -35.78 4.14 7.17
C LEU A 699 -37.00 4.60 8.01
N LEU A 700 -37.93 5.36 7.41
CA LEU A 700 -39.14 5.81 8.11
C LEU A 700 -40.03 4.63 8.50
N SER A 701 -40.13 3.61 7.66
CA SER A 701 -40.89 2.39 7.99
C SER A 701 -40.26 1.62 9.14
N THR A 702 -38.95 1.56 9.19
CA THR A 702 -38.20 0.88 10.26
C THR A 702 -38.33 1.62 11.58
N VAL A 703 -38.26 2.97 11.57
CA VAL A 703 -38.47 3.81 12.76
C VAL A 703 -39.92 3.81 13.22
N GLY A 704 -40.88 3.70 12.29
CA GLY A 704 -42.33 3.62 12.63
C GLY A 704 -42.75 2.25 13.17
N LEU A 705 -41.90 1.22 13.11
CA LEU A 705 -42.10 -0.11 13.70
C LEU A 705 -41.47 -0.24 15.10
N LEU A 706 -40.60 0.69 15.50
CA LEU A 706 -40.04 0.84 16.83
C LEU A 706 -40.92 1.74 17.70
#